data_644cea6ac37a02994ea853709baa2049
#
_entry.id   644cea6ac37a02994ea853709baa2049
#
_cell.length_a   1.000
_cell.length_b   1.000
_cell.length_c   1.000
_cell.angle_alpha   90.00
_cell.angle_beta   90.00
_cell.angle_gamma   90.00
#
_symmetry.space_group_name_H-M   'P 1'
#
loop_
_entity.id
_entity.type
_entity.pdbx_description
1 polymer ?
#
loop_
_entity_poly.entity_id
_entity_poly.type
_entity_poly.pdbx_seq_one_letter_code
_entity_poly.pdbx_strand_id
1 'polypeptide(L)'
;MKKKRRTTDVKWLCLLALLWLCYLPLIAQTHKSVTIQLKNASIREVFAEIKRQTDVGFMYSNSAISALPRKDYNFVNAPISKILSHSLAGSNLTFEIESDQHIIIKRKKVEKDITGKVVDSNGDPLAGVSVYERGTKNGTTTDTEGNFQLASNGKNNLKLIVSFIGMRQQEVTWKGNSLNILLEDDSQNIGEVVITGYQEIDRRKLASSILSIKGSELIGGEHMSVDKMLQGRLPGVAVMNMSSTPGAAPKIRIRGSSSITGNREPVWVVDGIILEEPVNISTEELNSPDKINLIGNAIGSLNPEDIERVDILKDASATAIYGVKAANGVIVVTTKRGKNQKPSISYTATLGITAPPTYDKMFRMNSADRIDMSIEMQERGLSFGSYKPSDIGYEGALQHLWNKDINYNEFLSQVKTLKQLNTNWYDLLFRTAFTHQHSVSITGGNERSDYYMSVGYADNQSVTIHEGLERYNVLARINTKINRNLQLGLKVSGALSKAKHPHSSIDPYEYAYNTSRAIPMQTPSGDLHFYAHEAGYNGTLMYNIKNELNHSGNSIDNSSIDVTANLDWKVASWMRFSSILGLNRSNVSQETWADEQSYYISSMRQSPYGVALPNPTENSNFAERYCLLPYGGELMTTNTRHTSYTWRNNLSLIHSFG
;
A
#
# COMPACT_ATOMS: atom_id res chain seq x y z
N MET A 1 41.30 -21.89 -6.06
CA MET A 1 40.83 -21.82 -7.47
C MET A 1 39.64 -20.91 -7.57
N LYS A 2 39.82 -19.79 -8.26
CA LYS A 2 38.85 -18.69 -8.42
C LYS A 2 37.70 -19.09 -9.35
N LYS A 3 36.44 -18.79 -8.97
CA LYS A 3 35.33 -18.66 -9.92
C LYS A 3 34.61 -17.30 -9.70
N LYS A 4 35.04 -16.33 -10.52
CA LYS A 4 34.34 -15.05 -10.73
C LYS A 4 32.97 -15.34 -11.36
N ARG A 5 31.90 -14.94 -10.76
CA ARG A 5 30.57 -14.86 -11.41
C ARG A 5 30.34 -13.44 -11.93
N ARG A 6 30.02 -13.37 -13.19
CA ARG A 6 29.72 -12.17 -13.98
C ARG A 6 28.36 -11.59 -13.55
N THR A 7 28.37 -10.31 -13.15
CA THR A 7 27.19 -9.49 -12.85
C THR A 7 26.97 -8.43 -13.94
N THR A 8 27.00 -8.82 -15.21
CA THR A 8 26.92 -7.86 -16.33
C THR A 8 25.64 -7.97 -17.17
N ASP A 9 24.78 -8.97 -16.96
CA ASP A 9 23.70 -9.22 -17.93
C ASP A 9 22.36 -8.56 -17.60
N VAL A 10 22.14 -8.06 -16.38
CA VAL A 10 20.86 -7.45 -15.99
C VAL A 10 20.76 -5.98 -16.39
N LYS A 11 21.89 -5.26 -16.46
CA LYS A 11 21.89 -3.83 -16.85
C LYS A 11 21.58 -3.61 -18.33
N TRP A 12 21.89 -4.56 -19.20
CA TRP A 12 21.62 -4.48 -20.63
C TRP A 12 20.15 -4.76 -20.98
N LEU A 13 19.47 -5.60 -20.23
CA LEU A 13 18.03 -5.86 -20.43
C LEU A 13 17.16 -4.65 -20.05
N CYS A 14 17.50 -3.93 -18.99
CA CYS A 14 16.79 -2.71 -18.62
C CYS A 14 17.03 -1.56 -19.60
N LEU A 15 18.22 -1.47 -20.21
CA LEU A 15 18.52 -0.45 -21.22
C LEU A 15 17.79 -0.72 -22.56
N LEU A 16 17.62 -1.97 -22.94
CA LEU A 16 16.85 -2.37 -24.12
C LEU A 16 15.34 -2.15 -23.95
N ALA A 17 14.81 -2.37 -22.75
CA ALA A 17 13.41 -2.06 -22.44
C ALA A 17 13.12 -0.54 -22.44
N LEU A 18 14.04 0.29 -21.99
CA LEU A 18 13.93 1.75 -22.05
C LEU A 18 14.06 2.32 -23.47
N LEU A 19 14.87 1.69 -24.32
CA LEU A 19 15.00 2.07 -25.74
C LEU A 19 13.76 1.68 -26.57
N TRP A 20 12.98 0.68 -26.14
CA TRP A 20 11.74 0.29 -26.82
C TRP A 20 10.55 1.22 -26.47
N LEU A 21 10.59 1.91 -25.33
CA LEU A 21 9.58 2.91 -24.97
C LEU A 21 9.76 4.28 -25.68
N CYS A 22 10.91 4.53 -26.28
CA CYS A 22 11.18 5.77 -27.03
C CYS A 22 10.82 5.70 -28.52
N TYR A 23 10.33 4.57 -29.03
CA TYR A 23 9.80 4.45 -30.39
C TYR A 23 8.26 4.55 -30.44
N LEU A 24 7.70 5.59 -29.83
CA LEU A 24 6.42 6.11 -30.30
C LEU A 24 6.71 7.06 -31.45
N PRO A 25 6.23 6.80 -32.68
CA PRO A 25 6.35 7.78 -33.74
C PRO A 25 5.55 9.02 -33.31
N LEU A 26 6.25 10.09 -33.01
CA LEU A 26 5.69 11.42 -33.05
C LEU A 26 5.23 11.61 -34.49
N ILE A 27 3.95 11.42 -34.78
CA ILE A 27 3.34 11.82 -36.05
C ILE A 27 3.36 13.35 -36.03
N ALA A 28 4.49 13.92 -36.43
CA ALA A 28 4.55 15.30 -36.83
C ALA A 28 3.72 15.40 -38.14
N GLN A 29 2.46 15.83 -38.00
CA GLN A 29 1.68 16.29 -39.17
C GLN A 29 2.43 17.49 -39.77
N THR A 30 3.20 17.26 -40.79
CA THR A 30 3.76 18.32 -41.63
C THR A 30 2.59 18.94 -42.37
N HIS A 31 2.08 20.03 -41.84
CA HIS A 31 1.04 20.83 -42.50
C HIS A 31 1.70 21.57 -43.71
N LYS A 32 1.69 20.93 -44.90
CA LYS A 32 2.02 21.61 -46.13
C LYS A 32 1.02 22.76 -46.33
N SER A 33 1.48 23.96 -46.42
CA SER A 33 0.68 25.14 -46.70
C SER A 33 0.85 25.59 -48.13
N VAL A 34 -0.21 26.09 -48.74
CA VAL A 34 -0.27 26.50 -50.16
C VAL A 34 -0.94 27.86 -50.29
N THR A 35 -0.61 28.58 -51.35
CA THR A 35 -1.25 29.85 -51.70
C THR A 35 -2.10 29.65 -52.94
N ILE A 36 -3.42 29.83 -52.81
CA ILE A 36 -4.39 29.66 -53.90
C ILE A 36 -5.20 30.94 -54.06
N GLN A 37 -5.15 31.53 -55.24
CA GLN A 37 -5.96 32.68 -55.63
C GLN A 37 -6.67 32.37 -56.94
N LEU A 38 -7.90 31.80 -56.86
CA LEU A 38 -8.69 31.41 -58.00
C LEU A 38 -10.12 31.98 -57.86
N LYS A 39 -10.66 32.55 -58.89
CA LYS A 39 -12.05 33.04 -58.96
C LYS A 39 -12.91 32.05 -59.75
N ASN A 40 -14.09 31.74 -59.23
CA ASN A 40 -15.06 30.84 -59.85
C ASN A 40 -14.45 29.50 -60.30
N ALA A 41 -13.63 28.91 -59.45
CA ALA A 41 -12.87 27.71 -59.76
C ALA A 41 -13.61 26.42 -59.31
N SER A 42 -13.43 25.38 -60.10
CA SER A 42 -13.88 24.04 -59.75
C SER A 42 -12.92 23.38 -58.75
N ILE A 43 -13.38 22.41 -58.00
CA ILE A 43 -12.52 21.67 -57.04
C ILE A 43 -11.34 20.95 -57.73
N ARG A 44 -11.49 20.59 -59.00
CA ARG A 44 -10.41 19.97 -59.80
C ARG A 44 -9.27 20.97 -60.06
N GLU A 45 -9.59 22.23 -60.37
CA GLU A 45 -8.61 23.27 -60.54
C GLU A 45 -7.85 23.56 -59.23
N VAL A 46 -8.57 23.49 -58.10
CA VAL A 46 -7.94 23.59 -56.76
C VAL A 46 -7.00 22.42 -56.48
N PHE A 47 -7.41 21.19 -56.78
CA PHE A 47 -6.57 20.00 -56.64
C PHE A 47 -5.30 20.07 -57.52
N ALA A 48 -5.46 20.55 -58.78
CA ALA A 48 -4.34 20.70 -59.67
C ALA A 48 -3.33 21.74 -59.13
N GLU A 49 -3.82 22.85 -58.56
CA GLU A 49 -2.98 23.88 -57.98
C GLU A 49 -2.29 23.44 -56.69
N ILE A 50 -2.97 22.70 -55.81
CA ILE A 50 -2.35 22.09 -54.62
C ILE A 50 -1.27 21.09 -55.06
N LYS A 51 -1.55 20.25 -56.04
CA LYS A 51 -0.59 19.27 -56.55
C LYS A 51 0.65 19.96 -57.14
N ARG A 52 0.47 21.05 -57.86
CA ARG A 52 1.57 21.81 -58.43
C ARG A 52 2.53 22.40 -57.38
N GLN A 53 1.98 22.79 -56.21
CA GLN A 53 2.78 23.44 -55.16
C GLN A 53 3.35 22.43 -54.13
N THR A 54 2.80 21.24 -53.99
CA THR A 54 3.10 20.35 -52.84
C THR A 54 3.36 18.88 -53.19
N ASP A 55 3.18 18.48 -54.42
CA ASP A 55 3.26 17.08 -54.90
C ASP A 55 2.26 16.11 -54.22
N VAL A 56 1.15 16.64 -53.64
CA VAL A 56 0.11 15.84 -52.99
C VAL A 56 -0.86 15.34 -54.04
N GLY A 57 -1.11 14.01 -54.06
CA GLY A 57 -2.07 13.34 -54.91
C GLY A 57 -3.45 13.27 -54.27
N PHE A 58 -4.49 13.36 -55.08
CA PHE A 58 -5.89 13.26 -54.64
C PHE A 58 -6.56 12.01 -55.23
N MET A 59 -7.17 11.20 -54.38
CA MET A 59 -8.03 10.05 -54.77
C MET A 59 -9.49 10.41 -54.56
N TYR A 60 -10.29 10.38 -55.62
CA TYR A 60 -11.70 10.75 -55.58
C TYR A 60 -12.54 10.08 -56.68
N SER A 61 -13.84 9.98 -56.46
CA SER A 61 -14.78 9.62 -57.52
C SER A 61 -15.12 10.82 -58.39
N ASN A 62 -14.93 10.71 -59.71
CA ASN A 62 -15.21 11.76 -60.64
C ASN A 62 -16.69 12.21 -60.60
N SER A 63 -17.64 11.29 -60.43
CA SER A 63 -19.06 11.60 -60.28
C SER A 63 -19.40 12.35 -58.99
N ALA A 64 -18.65 12.09 -57.91
CA ALA A 64 -18.90 12.74 -56.64
C ALA A 64 -18.47 14.22 -56.63
N ILE A 65 -17.34 14.55 -57.26
CA ILE A 65 -16.82 15.91 -57.25
C ILE A 65 -17.39 16.78 -58.37
N SER A 66 -17.92 16.19 -59.47
CA SER A 66 -18.49 16.92 -60.58
C SER A 66 -19.81 17.65 -60.19
N ALA A 67 -20.45 17.25 -59.11
CA ALA A 67 -21.67 17.90 -58.59
C ALA A 67 -21.39 19.09 -57.65
N LEU A 68 -20.11 19.39 -57.35
CA LEU A 68 -19.77 20.48 -56.45
C LEU A 68 -19.81 21.83 -57.14
N PRO A 69 -20.33 22.88 -56.48
CA PRO A 69 -20.41 24.22 -57.07
C PRO A 69 -19.01 24.80 -57.21
N ARG A 70 -18.83 25.66 -58.18
CA ARG A 70 -17.62 26.48 -58.33
C ARG A 70 -17.58 27.56 -57.25
N LYS A 71 -16.39 27.82 -56.66
CA LYS A 71 -16.20 28.76 -55.55
C LYS A 71 -15.02 29.66 -55.81
N ASP A 72 -14.97 30.77 -55.06
CA ASP A 72 -13.78 31.66 -55.01
C ASP A 72 -12.84 31.20 -53.93
N TYR A 73 -11.54 31.18 -54.23
CA TYR A 73 -10.49 30.77 -53.33
C TYR A 73 -9.46 31.89 -53.20
N ASN A 74 -9.29 32.39 -52.00
CA ASN A 74 -8.27 33.40 -51.71
C ASN A 74 -7.57 32.99 -50.40
N PHE A 75 -6.60 32.10 -50.52
CA PHE A 75 -5.85 31.53 -49.40
C PHE A 75 -4.36 31.84 -49.61
N VAL A 76 -3.73 32.49 -48.62
CA VAL A 76 -2.31 32.78 -48.62
C VAL A 76 -1.65 31.97 -47.50
N ASN A 77 -0.69 31.15 -47.87
CA ASN A 77 0.04 30.25 -46.94
C ASN A 77 -0.89 29.48 -46.00
N ALA A 78 -1.96 28.93 -46.54
CA ALA A 78 -2.96 28.20 -45.75
C ALA A 78 -2.74 26.69 -45.79
N PRO A 79 -2.99 25.95 -44.68
CA PRO A 79 -2.89 24.49 -44.65
C PRO A 79 -3.90 23.88 -45.61
N ILE A 80 -3.51 22.82 -46.31
CA ILE A 80 -4.37 22.09 -47.28
C ILE A 80 -5.71 21.70 -46.69
N SER A 81 -5.73 21.29 -45.42
CA SER A 81 -6.95 20.90 -44.68
C SER A 81 -8.01 22.02 -44.64
N LYS A 82 -7.57 23.30 -44.50
CA LYS A 82 -8.44 24.46 -44.45
C LYS A 82 -9.05 24.74 -45.83
N ILE A 83 -8.27 24.59 -46.90
CA ILE A 83 -8.72 24.77 -48.28
C ILE A 83 -9.73 23.69 -48.66
N LEU A 84 -9.46 22.40 -48.29
CA LEU A 84 -10.37 21.30 -48.56
C LEU A 84 -11.66 21.40 -47.75
N SER A 85 -11.59 21.85 -46.50
CA SER A 85 -12.79 22.12 -45.71
C SER A 85 -13.69 23.18 -46.34
N HIS A 86 -13.11 24.23 -46.89
CA HIS A 86 -13.85 25.27 -47.65
C HIS A 86 -14.42 24.70 -48.97
N SER A 87 -13.62 23.92 -49.67
CA SER A 87 -14.04 23.31 -50.95
C SER A 87 -15.25 22.39 -50.80
N LEU A 88 -15.24 21.56 -49.73
CA LEU A 88 -16.26 20.55 -49.46
C LEU A 88 -17.40 21.07 -48.58
N ALA A 89 -17.35 22.30 -48.10
CA ALA A 89 -18.39 22.90 -47.27
C ALA A 89 -19.76 22.96 -48.03
N GLY A 90 -20.82 22.46 -47.37
CA GLY A 90 -22.16 22.37 -47.93
C GLY A 90 -22.41 21.11 -48.77
N SER A 91 -21.46 20.17 -48.84
CA SER A 91 -21.62 18.87 -49.51
C SER A 91 -21.62 17.72 -48.49
N ASN A 92 -22.05 16.51 -48.94
CA ASN A 92 -21.97 15.27 -48.19
C ASN A 92 -20.62 14.55 -48.35
N LEU A 93 -19.58 15.29 -48.74
CA LEU A 93 -18.23 14.76 -48.89
C LEU A 93 -17.34 15.24 -47.73
N THR A 94 -16.35 14.42 -47.41
CA THR A 94 -15.27 14.70 -46.44
C THR A 94 -13.93 14.25 -47.03
N PHE A 95 -12.86 14.65 -46.43
CA PHE A 95 -11.51 14.21 -46.82
C PHE A 95 -10.81 13.49 -45.65
N GLU A 96 -9.90 12.61 -46.00
CA GLU A 96 -9.00 11.92 -45.09
C GLU A 96 -7.58 12.01 -45.66
N ILE A 97 -6.64 12.40 -44.80
CA ILE A 97 -5.22 12.47 -45.15
C ILE A 97 -4.62 11.10 -44.79
N GLU A 98 -4.34 10.27 -45.79
CA GLU A 98 -3.81 8.93 -45.59
C GLU A 98 -2.30 8.94 -45.40
N SER A 99 -1.62 9.87 -46.05
CA SER A 99 -0.18 10.11 -45.92
C SER A 99 0.18 11.54 -46.32
N ASP A 100 1.43 11.98 -46.13
CA ASP A 100 1.95 13.27 -46.54
C ASP A 100 1.84 13.55 -48.05
N GLN A 101 1.51 12.53 -48.86
CA GLN A 101 1.42 12.58 -50.32
C GLN A 101 0.06 12.21 -50.88
N HIS A 102 -0.88 11.67 -50.08
CA HIS A 102 -2.17 11.18 -50.55
C HIS A 102 -3.34 11.64 -49.69
N ILE A 103 -4.35 12.23 -50.32
CA ILE A 103 -5.60 12.69 -49.71
C ILE A 103 -6.78 12.01 -50.44
N ILE A 104 -7.65 11.38 -49.66
CA ILE A 104 -8.83 10.68 -50.17
C ILE A 104 -10.07 11.51 -49.91
N ILE A 105 -10.90 11.75 -50.96
CA ILE A 105 -12.21 12.40 -50.85
C ILE A 105 -13.27 11.30 -50.81
N LYS A 106 -14.03 11.22 -49.73
CA LYS A 106 -15.09 10.20 -49.52
C LYS A 106 -16.43 10.84 -49.11
N ARG A 107 -17.50 10.10 -49.21
CA ARG A 107 -18.80 10.56 -48.73
C ARG A 107 -18.83 10.58 -47.20
N LYS A 108 -19.45 11.60 -46.60
CA LYS A 108 -19.78 11.64 -45.18
C LYS A 108 -20.70 10.45 -44.87
N LYS A 109 -20.33 9.64 -43.88
CA LYS A 109 -21.19 8.60 -43.34
C LYS A 109 -22.35 9.28 -42.61
N VAL A 110 -23.57 9.02 -43.00
CA VAL A 110 -24.76 9.48 -42.27
C VAL A 110 -24.79 8.69 -40.97
N GLU A 111 -24.54 9.33 -39.86
CA GLU A 111 -24.69 8.74 -38.54
C GLU A 111 -26.20 8.69 -38.24
N LYS A 112 -26.75 7.51 -38.16
CA LYS A 112 -28.08 7.32 -37.58
C LYS A 112 -27.86 7.20 -36.08
N ASP A 113 -28.41 8.11 -35.29
CA ASP A 113 -28.40 8.00 -33.85
C ASP A 113 -29.24 6.79 -33.42
N ILE A 114 -28.69 6.07 -32.44
CA ILE A 114 -29.38 4.98 -31.76
C ILE A 114 -30.29 5.62 -30.72
N THR A 115 -31.57 5.47 -30.87
CA THR A 115 -32.56 5.98 -29.90
C THR A 115 -33.29 4.80 -29.26
N GLY A 116 -33.71 4.97 -28.03
CA GLY A 116 -34.48 3.98 -27.32
C GLY A 116 -35.04 4.45 -26.00
N LYS A 117 -35.83 3.60 -25.37
CA LYS A 117 -36.39 3.80 -24.03
C LYS A 117 -36.08 2.58 -23.16
N VAL A 118 -35.74 2.85 -21.90
CA VAL A 118 -35.48 1.81 -20.89
C VAL A 118 -36.55 1.90 -19.80
N VAL A 119 -37.16 0.77 -19.49
CA VAL A 119 -38.19 0.65 -18.45
C VAL A 119 -37.89 -0.54 -17.53
N ASP A 120 -38.48 -0.52 -16.34
CA ASP A 120 -38.43 -1.64 -15.40
C ASP A 120 -39.47 -2.72 -15.70
N SER A 121 -39.55 -3.78 -14.88
CA SER A 121 -40.51 -4.88 -15.02
C SER A 121 -41.98 -4.45 -14.82
N ASN A 122 -42.24 -3.27 -14.23
CA ASN A 122 -43.58 -2.71 -14.06
C ASN A 122 -43.96 -1.77 -15.22
N GLY A 123 -43.02 -1.46 -16.12
CA GLY A 123 -43.20 -0.54 -17.24
C GLY A 123 -42.86 0.91 -16.88
N ASP A 124 -42.35 1.17 -15.68
CA ASP A 124 -41.95 2.51 -15.25
C ASP A 124 -40.60 2.93 -15.88
N PRO A 125 -40.46 4.18 -16.34
CA PRO A 125 -39.24 4.66 -16.98
C PRO A 125 -38.08 4.73 -16.03
N LEU A 126 -36.91 4.25 -16.45
CA LEU A 126 -35.66 4.28 -15.63
C LEU A 126 -34.74 5.42 -16.08
N ALA A 127 -34.58 6.41 -15.23
CA ALA A 127 -33.64 7.52 -15.43
C ALA A 127 -32.20 7.17 -14.96
N GLY A 128 -31.18 7.63 -15.69
CA GLY A 128 -29.77 7.42 -15.32
C GLY A 128 -29.21 6.04 -15.66
N VAL A 129 -29.90 5.25 -16.48
CA VAL A 129 -29.40 3.97 -17.00
C VAL A 129 -28.23 4.22 -17.93
N SER A 130 -27.12 3.56 -17.71
CA SER A 130 -25.95 3.63 -18.60
C SER A 130 -26.13 2.73 -19.82
N VAL A 131 -26.01 3.31 -21.01
CA VAL A 131 -26.09 2.62 -22.31
C VAL A 131 -24.78 2.88 -23.06
N TYR A 132 -24.00 1.84 -23.34
CA TYR A 132 -22.73 2.00 -24.03
C TYR A 132 -22.46 0.88 -25.05
N GLU A 133 -21.69 1.23 -26.10
CA GLU A 133 -21.28 0.28 -27.14
C GLU A 133 -20.19 -0.65 -26.59
N ARG A 134 -20.41 -1.96 -26.70
CA ARG A 134 -19.49 -2.98 -26.21
C ARG A 134 -18.08 -2.83 -26.79
N GLY A 135 -17.08 -2.72 -25.91
CA GLY A 135 -15.67 -2.62 -26.29
C GLY A 135 -15.21 -1.22 -26.70
N THR A 136 -16.04 -0.18 -26.52
CA THR A 136 -15.69 1.21 -26.82
C THR A 136 -15.96 2.13 -25.61
N LYS A 137 -15.58 3.40 -25.71
CA LYS A 137 -15.95 4.45 -24.76
C LYS A 137 -17.19 5.23 -25.17
N ASN A 138 -17.88 4.80 -26.23
CA ASN A 138 -19.08 5.47 -26.72
C ASN A 138 -20.28 5.06 -25.87
N GLY A 139 -20.84 5.99 -25.09
CA GLY A 139 -21.94 5.74 -24.17
C GLY A 139 -22.76 6.98 -23.85
N THR A 140 -23.96 6.76 -23.32
CA THR A 140 -24.92 7.78 -22.89
C THR A 140 -25.68 7.30 -21.66
N THR A 141 -26.50 8.16 -21.05
CA THR A 141 -27.41 7.81 -19.96
C THR A 141 -28.85 8.17 -20.35
N THR A 142 -29.83 7.47 -19.77
CA THR A 142 -31.25 7.79 -19.98
C THR A 142 -31.65 9.05 -19.21
N ASP A 143 -32.60 9.80 -19.78
CA ASP A 143 -33.25 10.95 -19.16
C ASP A 143 -34.35 10.53 -18.14
N THR A 144 -35.06 11.51 -17.56
CA THR A 144 -36.13 11.31 -16.56
C THR A 144 -37.33 10.49 -17.09
N GLU A 145 -37.49 10.41 -18.42
CA GLU A 145 -38.55 9.66 -19.08
C GLU A 145 -38.04 8.30 -19.59
N GLY A 146 -36.80 7.93 -19.26
CA GLY A 146 -36.15 6.69 -19.65
C GLY A 146 -35.61 6.66 -21.07
N ASN A 147 -35.63 7.78 -21.81
CA ASN A 147 -35.15 7.82 -23.19
C ASN A 147 -33.63 8.03 -23.25
N PHE A 148 -33.02 7.47 -24.30
CA PHE A 148 -31.59 7.68 -24.57
C PHE A 148 -31.34 7.92 -26.07
N GLN A 149 -30.24 8.62 -26.35
CA GLN A 149 -29.71 8.86 -27.68
C GLN A 149 -28.20 8.63 -27.70
N LEU A 150 -27.71 7.79 -28.61
CA LEU A 150 -26.29 7.41 -28.72
C LEU A 150 -25.86 7.44 -30.19
N ALA A 151 -24.75 8.08 -30.51
CA ALA A 151 -24.23 8.13 -31.86
C ALA A 151 -23.74 6.74 -32.33
N SER A 152 -24.17 6.31 -33.51
CA SER A 152 -23.90 4.95 -34.02
C SER A 152 -22.58 4.80 -34.77
N ASN A 153 -21.83 5.88 -35.00
CA ASN A 153 -20.62 5.89 -35.83
C ASN A 153 -20.77 5.13 -37.17
N GLY A 154 -22.01 5.01 -37.65
CA GLY A 154 -22.38 4.43 -38.96
C GLY A 154 -22.18 2.92 -39.07
N LYS A 155 -22.12 2.18 -37.99
CA LYS A 155 -22.08 0.71 -37.97
C LYS A 155 -23.49 0.16 -37.82
N ASN A 156 -23.83 -0.91 -38.55
CA ASN A 156 -25.04 -1.70 -38.35
C ASN A 156 -24.72 -2.91 -37.45
N ASN A 157 -25.69 -3.41 -36.69
CA ASN A 157 -25.57 -4.52 -35.74
C ASN A 157 -24.62 -4.23 -34.57
N LEU A 158 -24.78 -3.07 -33.93
CA LEU A 158 -24.04 -2.71 -32.74
C LEU A 158 -24.56 -3.45 -31.51
N LYS A 159 -23.65 -3.98 -30.70
CA LYS A 159 -23.96 -4.55 -29.40
C LYS A 159 -23.86 -3.47 -28.34
N LEU A 160 -24.98 -3.17 -27.70
CA LEU A 160 -25.10 -2.23 -26.62
C LEU A 160 -25.14 -2.98 -25.29
N ILE A 161 -24.44 -2.49 -24.31
CA ILE A 161 -24.55 -2.94 -22.93
C ILE A 161 -25.37 -1.90 -22.18
N VAL A 162 -26.43 -2.36 -21.55
CA VAL A 162 -27.35 -1.54 -20.76
C VAL A 162 -27.23 -1.98 -19.31
N SER A 163 -26.90 -1.06 -18.41
CA SER A 163 -26.69 -1.34 -17.00
C SER A 163 -27.27 -0.25 -16.11
N PHE A 164 -27.89 -0.66 -15.02
CA PHE A 164 -28.41 0.22 -13.98
C PHE A 164 -28.20 -0.41 -12.62
N ILE A 165 -28.03 0.42 -11.58
CA ILE A 165 -27.79 -0.06 -10.22
C ILE A 165 -29.02 -0.82 -9.72
N GLY A 166 -28.83 -2.09 -9.35
CA GLY A 166 -29.91 -2.96 -8.88
C GLY A 166 -30.69 -3.70 -9.97
N MET A 167 -30.31 -3.53 -11.25
CA MET A 167 -30.90 -4.22 -12.38
C MET A 167 -29.91 -5.16 -13.06
N ARG A 168 -30.41 -6.22 -13.65
CA ARG A 168 -29.61 -7.19 -14.41
C ARG A 168 -29.06 -6.54 -15.67
N GLN A 169 -27.73 -6.50 -15.80
CA GLN A 169 -27.08 -6.00 -17.01
C GLN A 169 -27.53 -6.81 -18.24
N GLN A 170 -27.91 -6.11 -19.30
CA GLN A 170 -28.40 -6.72 -20.55
C GLN A 170 -27.54 -6.32 -21.75
N GLU A 171 -27.25 -7.27 -22.62
CA GLU A 171 -26.65 -7.01 -23.94
C GLU A 171 -27.74 -7.01 -25.02
N VAL A 172 -27.91 -5.88 -25.72
CA VAL A 172 -28.93 -5.68 -26.75
C VAL A 172 -28.26 -5.39 -28.07
N THR A 173 -28.71 -6.04 -29.15
CA THR A 173 -28.18 -5.78 -30.49
C THR A 173 -29.10 -4.79 -31.23
N TRP A 174 -28.55 -3.62 -31.60
CA TRP A 174 -29.24 -2.63 -32.40
C TRP A 174 -29.20 -2.99 -33.89
N LYS A 175 -30.38 -3.02 -34.55
CA LYS A 175 -30.53 -3.38 -35.96
C LYS A 175 -31.04 -2.21 -36.82
N GLY A 176 -30.96 -0.97 -36.32
CA GLY A 176 -31.35 0.22 -37.08
C GLY A 176 -32.69 0.85 -36.67
N ASN A 177 -33.43 0.26 -35.74
CA ASN A 177 -34.70 0.77 -35.21
C ASN A 177 -34.54 1.29 -33.78
N SER A 178 -35.54 2.10 -33.31
CA SER A 178 -35.60 2.49 -31.90
C SER A 178 -35.72 1.26 -30.99
N LEU A 179 -35.03 1.27 -29.85
CA LEU A 179 -34.98 0.15 -28.90
C LEU A 179 -35.90 0.41 -27.71
N ASN A 180 -36.74 -0.57 -27.38
CA ASN A 180 -37.43 -0.64 -26.09
C ASN A 180 -36.75 -1.73 -25.26
N ILE A 181 -36.16 -1.34 -24.15
CA ILE A 181 -35.35 -2.22 -23.32
C ILE A 181 -36.02 -2.37 -21.96
N LEU A 182 -36.37 -3.60 -21.62
CA LEU A 182 -36.88 -3.96 -20.31
C LEU A 182 -35.72 -4.44 -19.47
N LEU A 183 -35.39 -3.75 -18.36
CA LEU A 183 -34.44 -4.24 -17.37
C LEU A 183 -35.19 -4.98 -16.27
N GLU A 184 -34.76 -6.19 -16.01
CA GLU A 184 -35.24 -6.99 -14.87
C GLU A 184 -34.45 -6.66 -13.61
N ASP A 185 -35.12 -6.67 -12.46
CA ASP A 185 -34.44 -6.57 -11.18
C ASP A 185 -33.39 -7.67 -11.08
N ASP A 186 -32.16 -7.29 -10.73
CA ASP A 186 -31.11 -8.25 -10.45
C ASP A 186 -31.38 -8.87 -9.07
N SER A 187 -32.25 -9.87 -9.05
CA SER A 187 -32.56 -10.66 -7.85
C SER A 187 -31.35 -11.40 -7.28
N GLN A 188 -30.19 -11.38 -7.98
CA GLN A 188 -28.91 -11.89 -7.50
C GLN A 188 -27.99 -10.77 -6.95
N ASN A 189 -28.21 -9.51 -7.27
CA ASN A 189 -27.67 -8.40 -6.52
C ASN A 189 -28.57 -8.16 -5.29
N ILE A 190 -28.44 -9.02 -4.29
CA ILE A 190 -28.81 -8.70 -2.92
C ILE A 190 -28.24 -7.30 -2.67
N GLY A 191 -29.11 -6.31 -2.51
CA GLY A 191 -28.72 -4.92 -2.29
C GLY A 191 -27.63 -4.90 -1.25
N GLU A 192 -26.59 -4.06 -1.44
CA GLU A 192 -25.38 -4.03 -0.62
C GLU A 192 -25.74 -4.20 0.86
N VAL A 193 -25.62 -5.46 1.32
CA VAL A 193 -26.00 -5.84 2.69
C VAL A 193 -24.81 -5.46 3.56
N VAL A 194 -25.03 -4.56 4.50
CA VAL A 194 -24.03 -4.20 5.48
C VAL A 194 -24.10 -5.18 6.65
N ILE A 195 -23.00 -5.82 6.93
CA ILE A 195 -22.89 -6.70 8.10
C ILE A 195 -22.51 -5.83 9.29
N THR A 196 -23.46 -5.54 10.16
CA THR A 196 -23.19 -4.83 11.44
C THR A 196 -22.59 -5.76 12.50
N GLY A 197 -21.99 -6.88 12.07
CA GLY A 197 -21.41 -7.91 12.94
C GLY A 197 -22.44 -8.84 13.59
N TYR A 198 -23.69 -8.42 13.71
CA TYR A 198 -24.79 -9.21 14.30
C TYR A 198 -25.96 -9.43 13.36
N GLN A 199 -26.13 -8.53 12.39
CA GLN A 199 -27.25 -8.56 11.44
C GLN A 199 -26.74 -8.20 10.05
N GLU A 200 -27.24 -8.91 9.07
CA GLU A 200 -27.17 -8.49 7.66
C GLU A 200 -28.34 -7.53 7.44
N ILE A 201 -28.07 -6.24 7.31
CA ILE A 201 -29.08 -5.22 7.11
C ILE A 201 -28.89 -4.62 5.71
N ASP A 202 -29.97 -4.53 4.95
CA ASP A 202 -29.98 -3.80 3.68
C ASP A 202 -29.53 -2.35 3.94
N ARG A 203 -28.50 -1.89 3.23
CA ARG A 203 -27.92 -0.55 3.37
C ARG A 203 -28.97 0.55 3.29
N ARG A 204 -30.03 0.34 2.52
CA ARG A 204 -31.17 1.28 2.38
C ARG A 204 -32.01 1.44 3.64
N LYS A 205 -31.95 0.46 4.54
CA LYS A 205 -32.68 0.46 5.83
C LYS A 205 -31.84 0.95 7.00
N LEU A 206 -30.57 1.24 6.76
CA LEU A 206 -29.65 1.73 7.80
C LEU A 206 -29.80 3.24 7.98
N ALA A 207 -30.22 3.65 9.17
CA ALA A 207 -30.25 5.06 9.60
C ALA A 207 -28.86 5.57 10.03
N SER A 208 -27.86 4.68 10.15
CA SER A 208 -26.51 4.99 10.65
C SER A 208 -25.49 5.13 9.52
N SER A 209 -24.51 6.03 9.71
CA SER A 209 -23.40 6.23 8.78
C SER A 209 -22.38 5.10 8.89
N ILE A 210 -22.47 4.10 8.00
CA ILE A 210 -21.50 3.02 7.87
C ILE A 210 -20.70 3.25 6.60
N LEU A 211 -19.38 3.20 6.72
CA LEU A 211 -18.48 3.22 5.57
C LEU A 211 -18.04 1.80 5.26
N SER A 212 -18.15 1.44 4.00
CA SER A 212 -17.79 0.11 3.50
C SER A 212 -16.74 0.25 2.40
N ILE A 213 -15.70 -0.59 2.45
CA ILE A 213 -14.69 -0.70 1.40
C ILE A 213 -14.49 -2.18 1.07
N LYS A 214 -14.41 -2.51 -0.20
CA LYS A 214 -14.16 -3.88 -0.66
C LYS A 214 -12.69 -4.25 -0.46
N GLY A 215 -12.41 -5.52 -0.14
CA GLY A 215 -11.05 -6.03 -0.01
C GLY A 215 -10.21 -5.78 -1.25
N SER A 216 -10.79 -5.93 -2.45
CA SER A 216 -10.10 -5.66 -3.72
C SER A 216 -9.68 -4.20 -3.91
N GLU A 217 -10.34 -3.25 -3.23
CA GLU A 217 -9.99 -1.83 -3.27
C GLU A 217 -8.90 -1.48 -2.24
N LEU A 218 -8.73 -2.33 -1.20
CA LEU A 218 -7.66 -2.19 -0.21
C LEU A 218 -6.32 -2.68 -0.77
N ILE A 219 -6.34 -3.74 -1.58
CA ILE A 219 -5.16 -4.33 -2.19
C ILE A 219 -4.63 -3.38 -3.26
N GLY A 220 -3.32 -3.11 -3.27
CA GLY A 220 -2.69 -2.23 -4.28
C GLY A 220 -1.91 -1.05 -3.70
N GLY A 221 -1.64 -1.04 -2.39
CA GLY A 221 -0.74 -0.11 -1.71
C GLY A 221 0.57 -0.78 -1.29
N GLU A 222 1.51 0.03 -0.81
CA GLU A 222 2.82 -0.42 -0.29
C GLU A 222 2.70 -1.21 1.04
N HIS A 223 1.50 -1.31 1.61
CA HIS A 223 1.28 -1.85 2.96
C HIS A 223 0.80 -3.30 2.92
N MET A 224 1.48 -4.16 3.67
CA MET A 224 1.16 -5.58 3.81
C MET A 224 0.24 -5.88 5.02
N SER A 225 -0.22 -4.88 5.76
CA SER A 225 -1.12 -5.04 6.90
C SER A 225 -2.44 -4.29 6.68
N VAL A 226 -3.54 -4.91 7.11
CA VAL A 226 -4.92 -4.42 6.90
C VAL A 226 -5.15 -3.04 7.51
N ASP A 227 -4.64 -2.81 8.69
CA ASP A 227 -4.72 -1.56 9.44
C ASP A 227 -4.06 -0.39 8.71
N LYS A 228 -2.85 -0.59 8.17
CA LYS A 228 -2.14 0.43 7.37
C LYS A 228 -2.81 0.69 6.02
N MET A 229 -3.44 -0.33 5.42
CA MET A 229 -4.16 -0.19 4.15
C MET A 229 -5.39 0.73 4.23
N LEU A 230 -5.92 0.99 5.43
CA LEU A 230 -7.05 1.90 5.63
C LEU A 230 -6.64 3.39 5.56
N GLN A 231 -5.35 3.70 5.60
CA GLN A 231 -4.85 5.07 5.60
C GLN A 231 -5.28 5.86 4.36
N GLY A 232 -5.90 7.03 4.59
CA GLY A 232 -6.32 7.93 3.52
C GLY A 232 -7.51 7.46 2.68
N ARG A 233 -8.08 6.27 2.95
CA ARG A 233 -9.15 5.68 2.14
C ARG A 233 -10.55 5.92 2.68
N LEU A 234 -10.68 6.26 3.95
CA LEU A 234 -11.98 6.33 4.62
C LEU A 234 -12.19 7.69 5.30
N PRO A 235 -13.23 8.46 4.93
CA PRO A 235 -13.53 9.75 5.55
C PRO A 235 -13.83 9.62 7.05
N GLY A 236 -13.18 10.45 7.88
CA GLY A 236 -13.36 10.46 9.34
C GLY A 236 -12.66 9.32 10.08
N VAL A 237 -11.75 8.62 9.42
CA VAL A 237 -10.81 7.65 10.03
C VAL A 237 -9.41 8.20 9.85
N ALA A 238 -8.74 8.49 10.94
CA ALA A 238 -7.34 8.88 10.95
C ALA A 238 -6.48 7.65 11.28
N VAL A 239 -5.59 7.29 10.38
CA VAL A 239 -4.60 6.23 10.57
C VAL A 239 -3.24 6.89 10.62
N MET A 240 -2.58 6.81 11.76
CA MET A 240 -1.29 7.43 12.01
C MET A 240 -0.22 6.34 12.13
N ASN A 241 0.65 6.25 11.14
CA ASN A 241 1.82 5.38 11.19
C ASN A 241 2.87 6.02 12.10
N MET A 242 3.07 5.46 13.29
CA MET A 242 4.04 5.96 14.26
C MET A 242 5.45 5.43 14.00
N SER A 243 5.57 4.31 13.29
CA SER A 243 6.85 3.67 12.97
C SER A 243 6.81 3.00 11.60
N SER A 244 7.94 3.03 10.90
CA SER A 244 8.18 2.27 9.66
C SER A 244 8.57 0.80 9.93
N THR A 245 8.78 0.44 11.18
CA THR A 245 9.15 -0.91 11.61
C THR A 245 8.13 -1.94 11.13
N PRO A 246 8.55 -3.04 10.48
CA PRO A 246 7.66 -4.12 10.10
C PRO A 246 6.91 -4.71 11.30
N GLY A 247 5.59 -4.87 11.17
CA GLY A 247 4.74 -5.36 12.25
C GLY A 247 4.22 -4.31 13.23
N ALA A 248 4.76 -3.07 13.20
CA ALA A 248 4.23 -1.99 14.03
C ALA A 248 2.79 -1.63 13.64
N ALA A 249 1.89 -1.62 14.62
CA ALA A 249 0.51 -1.22 14.44
C ALA A 249 0.40 0.31 14.31
N PRO A 250 -0.37 0.83 13.33
CA PRO A 250 -0.70 2.24 13.29
C PRO A 250 -1.70 2.57 14.39
N LYS A 251 -1.73 3.82 14.83
CA LYS A 251 -2.79 4.34 15.70
C LYS A 251 -4.00 4.72 14.85
N ILE A 252 -5.15 4.14 15.15
CA ILE A 252 -6.40 4.40 14.43
C ILE A 252 -7.34 5.21 15.31
N ARG A 253 -7.93 6.27 14.75
CA ARG A 253 -8.94 7.11 15.42
C ARG A 253 -10.16 7.26 14.51
N ILE A 254 -11.32 7.04 15.07
CA ILE A 254 -12.61 7.24 14.41
C ILE A 254 -13.32 8.41 15.06
N ARG A 255 -13.57 9.50 14.29
CA ARG A 255 -14.23 10.75 14.77
C ARG A 255 -13.57 11.41 15.99
N GLY A 256 -12.28 11.16 16.23
CA GLY A 256 -11.54 11.74 17.36
C GLY A 256 -11.42 10.80 18.55
N SER A 257 -11.19 11.34 19.73
CA SER A 257 -10.95 10.58 20.95
C SER A 257 -12.13 10.76 21.92
N SER A 258 -12.75 9.66 22.33
CA SER A 258 -13.86 9.66 23.29
C SER A 258 -13.39 9.64 24.75
N SER A 259 -12.12 9.35 25.00
CA SER A 259 -11.52 9.27 26.33
C SER A 259 -10.23 10.04 26.42
N ILE A 260 -9.96 10.65 27.57
CA ILE A 260 -8.70 11.33 27.87
C ILE A 260 -7.67 10.33 28.40
N THR A 261 -8.09 9.39 29.25
CA THR A 261 -7.22 8.44 29.94
C THR A 261 -7.42 6.98 29.52
N GLY A 262 -8.54 6.64 28.86
CA GLY A 262 -8.84 5.27 28.42
C GLY A 262 -8.23 4.88 27.08
N ASN A 263 -8.42 3.61 26.69
CA ASN A 263 -8.09 3.13 25.35
C ASN A 263 -8.86 3.96 24.31
N ARG A 264 -8.16 4.42 23.28
CA ARG A 264 -8.68 5.27 22.20
C ARG A 264 -8.78 4.55 20.87
N GLU A 265 -8.37 3.27 20.80
CA GLU A 265 -8.42 2.47 19.59
C GLU A 265 -9.83 1.93 19.33
N PRO A 266 -10.27 1.80 18.07
CA PRO A 266 -11.52 1.13 17.72
C PRO A 266 -11.43 -0.38 17.98
N VAL A 267 -12.57 -1.01 18.18
CA VAL A 267 -12.65 -2.48 18.33
C VAL A 267 -12.61 -3.13 16.94
N TRP A 268 -11.79 -4.15 16.80
CA TRP A 268 -11.76 -5.00 15.64
C TRP A 268 -12.70 -6.19 15.79
N VAL A 269 -13.50 -6.44 14.76
CA VAL A 269 -14.44 -7.58 14.70
C VAL A 269 -14.17 -8.34 13.39
N VAL A 270 -13.81 -9.59 13.47
CA VAL A 270 -13.59 -10.43 12.29
C VAL A 270 -14.65 -11.53 12.23
N ASP A 271 -15.44 -11.55 11.15
CA ASP A 271 -16.56 -12.49 10.96
C ASP A 271 -17.52 -12.59 12.16
N GLY A 272 -17.73 -11.45 12.84
CA GLY A 272 -18.61 -11.35 13.99
C GLY A 272 -17.98 -11.71 15.35
N ILE A 273 -16.70 -12.05 15.41
CA ILE A 273 -15.95 -12.26 16.64
C ILE A 273 -15.13 -11.03 16.96
N ILE A 274 -15.25 -10.50 18.17
CA ILE A 274 -14.40 -9.42 18.67
C ILE A 274 -12.98 -9.97 18.83
N LEU A 275 -12.02 -9.31 18.19
CA LEU A 275 -10.61 -9.59 18.44
C LEU A 275 -10.17 -8.82 19.70
N GLU A 276 -9.53 -9.51 20.58
CA GLU A 276 -8.87 -8.92 21.74
C GLU A 276 -7.39 -8.80 21.47
N GLU A 277 -6.77 -7.71 21.96
CA GLU A 277 -5.33 -7.55 21.82
C GLU A 277 -4.60 -8.72 22.48
N PRO A 278 -3.59 -9.29 21.82
CA PRO A 278 -2.91 -10.50 22.32
C PRO A 278 -2.12 -10.25 23.60
N VAL A 279 -1.84 -9.00 23.94
CA VAL A 279 -1.09 -8.58 25.12
C VAL A 279 -1.87 -7.52 25.88
N ASN A 280 -1.92 -7.62 27.21
CA ASN A 280 -2.46 -6.57 28.08
C ASN A 280 -1.45 -5.42 28.11
N ILE A 281 -1.63 -4.47 27.22
CA ILE A 281 -0.86 -3.23 27.22
C ILE A 281 -1.59 -2.23 28.11
N SER A 282 -0.88 -1.57 29.02
CA SER A 282 -1.46 -0.52 29.87
C SER A 282 -2.01 0.63 29.00
N THR A 283 -2.98 1.37 29.52
CA THR A 283 -3.57 2.52 28.81
C THR A 283 -2.52 3.60 28.51
N GLU A 284 -1.54 3.75 29.38
CA GLU A 284 -0.42 4.67 29.21
C GLU A 284 0.49 4.25 28.07
N GLU A 285 0.84 2.96 28.01
CA GLU A 285 1.63 2.38 26.92
C GLU A 285 0.90 2.45 25.57
N LEU A 286 -0.42 2.17 25.52
CA LEU A 286 -1.23 2.33 24.31
C LEU A 286 -1.25 3.76 23.77
N ASN A 287 -1.15 4.74 24.66
CA ASN A 287 -1.16 6.16 24.28
C ASN A 287 0.26 6.75 24.14
N SER A 288 1.31 6.01 24.49
CA SER A 288 2.71 6.39 24.29
C SER A 288 3.09 6.35 22.81
N PRO A 289 3.95 7.25 22.31
CA PRO A 289 4.57 7.13 21.00
C PRO A 289 5.63 6.03 20.91
N ASP A 290 5.97 5.35 22.01
CA ASP A 290 7.06 4.39 22.10
C ASP A 290 6.83 3.08 21.33
N LYS A 291 7.93 2.33 21.16
CA LYS A 291 8.08 1.09 20.37
C LYS A 291 7.20 -0.11 20.83
N ILE A 292 6.49 0.02 21.93
CA ILE A 292 5.60 -1.00 22.53
C ILE A 292 4.46 -1.43 21.60
N ASN A 293 4.12 -0.59 20.61
CA ASN A 293 3.08 -0.89 19.61
C ASN A 293 3.41 -2.08 18.68
N LEU A 294 4.57 -2.72 18.83
CA LEU A 294 4.96 -3.88 18.04
C LEU A 294 4.24 -5.17 18.46
N ILE A 295 3.76 -5.25 19.69
CA ILE A 295 3.28 -6.48 20.31
C ILE A 295 1.76 -6.62 20.22
N GLY A 296 1.03 -5.51 20.13
CA GLY A 296 -0.42 -5.41 20.31
C GLY A 296 -1.23 -5.32 19.02
N ASN A 297 -0.89 -6.01 17.95
CA ASN A 297 -1.65 -5.97 16.70
C ASN A 297 -2.51 -7.23 16.49
N ALA A 298 -3.72 -7.23 17.03
CA ALA A 298 -4.67 -8.34 16.88
C ALA A 298 -5.03 -8.63 15.41
N ILE A 299 -5.12 -7.59 14.56
CA ILE A 299 -5.44 -7.72 13.13
C ILE A 299 -4.22 -8.07 12.27
N GLY A 300 -3.01 -7.88 12.79
CA GLY A 300 -1.76 -8.14 12.07
C GLY A 300 -1.59 -9.58 11.62
N SER A 301 -2.29 -10.53 12.25
CA SER A 301 -2.30 -11.94 11.87
C SER A 301 -3.13 -12.24 10.62
N LEU A 302 -4.04 -11.35 10.20
CA LEU A 302 -4.91 -11.59 9.06
C LEU A 302 -4.21 -11.30 7.73
N ASN A 303 -4.38 -12.20 6.75
CA ASN A 303 -3.92 -11.97 5.39
C ASN A 303 -4.89 -11.00 4.68
N PRO A 304 -4.42 -9.83 4.19
CA PRO A 304 -5.26 -8.89 3.45
C PRO A 304 -5.97 -9.51 2.23
N GLU A 305 -5.34 -10.48 1.58
CA GLU A 305 -5.92 -11.20 0.44
C GLU A 305 -7.15 -12.04 0.79
N ASP A 306 -7.35 -12.36 2.07
CA ASP A 306 -8.53 -13.09 2.53
C ASP A 306 -9.72 -12.18 2.86
N ILE A 307 -9.57 -10.87 2.74
CA ILE A 307 -10.62 -9.91 3.05
C ILE A 307 -11.57 -9.77 1.87
N GLU A 308 -12.85 -9.89 2.14
CA GLU A 308 -13.92 -9.56 1.22
C GLU A 308 -14.33 -8.08 1.34
N ARG A 309 -14.46 -7.58 2.59
CA ARG A 309 -14.93 -6.24 2.89
C ARG A 309 -14.53 -5.79 4.28
N VAL A 310 -14.35 -4.48 4.44
CA VAL A 310 -14.19 -3.81 5.73
C VAL A 310 -15.29 -2.77 5.88
N ASP A 311 -16.05 -2.86 6.98
CA ASP A 311 -17.12 -1.93 7.33
C ASP A 311 -16.73 -1.18 8.60
N ILE A 312 -16.87 0.15 8.59
CA ILE A 312 -16.57 1.00 9.75
C ILE A 312 -17.83 1.58 10.34
N LEU A 313 -18.11 1.19 11.58
CA LEU A 313 -19.23 1.64 12.37
C LEU A 313 -18.77 2.83 13.22
N LYS A 314 -19.24 4.02 12.85
CA LYS A 314 -18.81 5.26 13.51
C LYS A 314 -19.84 5.79 14.52
N ASP A 315 -21.11 5.51 14.30
CA ASP A 315 -22.22 6.05 15.09
C ASP A 315 -22.55 5.16 16.29
N ALA A 316 -22.93 5.77 17.40
CA ALA A 316 -23.31 5.06 18.61
C ALA A 316 -24.45 4.05 18.38
N SER A 317 -25.40 4.35 17.50
CA SER A 317 -26.47 3.43 17.10
C SER A 317 -25.97 2.15 16.43
N ALA A 318 -24.88 2.25 15.66
CA ALA A 318 -24.25 1.10 15.00
C ALA A 318 -23.32 0.33 15.95
N THR A 319 -22.68 1.02 16.90
CA THR A 319 -21.69 0.43 17.81
C THR A 319 -22.29 -0.11 19.11
N ALA A 320 -23.51 0.29 19.47
CA ALA A 320 -24.19 -0.09 20.72
C ALA A 320 -24.27 -1.60 20.96
N ILE A 321 -24.37 -2.39 19.90
CA ILE A 321 -24.42 -3.85 19.96
C ILE A 321 -23.11 -4.48 20.45
N TYR A 322 -21.99 -3.74 20.43
CA TYR A 322 -20.68 -4.19 20.91
C TYR A 322 -20.36 -3.69 22.33
N GLY A 323 -21.32 -2.98 22.96
CA GLY A 323 -21.21 -2.50 24.33
C GLY A 323 -20.18 -1.38 24.50
N VAL A 324 -19.74 -1.19 25.74
CA VAL A 324 -18.85 -0.07 26.13
C VAL A 324 -17.46 -0.12 25.46
N LYS A 325 -16.97 -1.30 25.09
CA LYS A 325 -15.70 -1.45 24.37
C LYS A 325 -15.70 -0.71 23.01
N ALA A 326 -16.89 -0.53 22.42
CA ALA A 326 -17.07 0.09 21.10
C ALA A 326 -17.23 1.62 21.12
N ALA A 327 -16.96 2.27 22.23
CA ALA A 327 -17.10 3.74 22.38
C ALA A 327 -16.25 4.53 21.37
N ASN A 328 -15.12 3.97 20.93
CA ASN A 328 -14.21 4.57 19.94
C ASN A 328 -14.52 4.15 18.49
N GLY A 329 -15.64 3.47 18.24
CA GLY A 329 -15.99 2.90 16.94
C GLY A 329 -15.64 1.43 16.80
N VAL A 330 -16.12 0.80 15.72
CA VAL A 330 -15.89 -0.61 15.41
C VAL A 330 -15.47 -0.75 13.97
N ILE A 331 -14.45 -1.55 13.72
CA ILE A 331 -13.99 -1.96 12.40
C ILE A 331 -14.37 -3.42 12.20
N VAL A 332 -15.33 -3.67 11.32
CA VAL A 332 -15.82 -5.03 11.02
C VAL A 332 -15.14 -5.52 9.74
N VAL A 333 -14.41 -6.60 9.85
CA VAL A 333 -13.76 -7.29 8.72
C VAL A 333 -14.55 -8.53 8.40
N THR A 334 -14.95 -8.65 7.13
CA THR A 334 -15.58 -9.85 6.59
C THR A 334 -14.57 -10.55 5.70
N THR A 335 -14.28 -11.82 5.99
CA THR A 335 -13.37 -12.62 5.17
C THR A 335 -14.10 -13.28 4.01
N LYS A 336 -13.35 -13.61 2.95
CA LYS A 336 -13.85 -14.27 1.74
C LYS A 336 -14.57 -15.58 2.08
N ARG A 337 -15.61 -15.87 1.32
CA ARG A 337 -16.44 -17.08 1.43
C ARG A 337 -16.38 -17.88 0.14
N GLY A 338 -16.77 -19.14 0.21
CA GLY A 338 -17.02 -19.97 -0.96
C GLY A 338 -18.11 -19.40 -1.83
N LYS A 339 -18.08 -19.77 -3.11
CA LYS A 339 -19.09 -19.37 -4.10
C LYS A 339 -19.64 -20.63 -4.76
N ASN A 340 -20.93 -20.59 -5.11
CA ASN A 340 -21.54 -21.65 -5.91
C ASN A 340 -21.01 -21.60 -7.35
N GLN A 341 -19.84 -22.18 -7.55
CA GLN A 341 -19.13 -22.22 -8.83
C GLN A 341 -18.19 -23.42 -8.88
N LYS A 342 -17.71 -23.79 -10.06
CA LYS A 342 -16.63 -24.76 -10.20
C LYS A 342 -15.40 -24.30 -9.43
N PRO A 343 -14.59 -25.23 -8.90
CA PRO A 343 -13.35 -24.88 -8.20
C PRO A 343 -12.48 -23.92 -9.01
N SER A 344 -12.08 -22.81 -8.39
CA SER A 344 -11.19 -21.81 -8.97
C SER A 344 -10.01 -21.61 -8.05
N ILE A 345 -8.80 -21.69 -8.59
CA ILE A 345 -7.56 -21.44 -7.87
C ILE A 345 -7.06 -20.06 -8.27
N SER A 346 -6.68 -19.27 -7.29
CA SER A 346 -6.07 -17.95 -7.50
C SER A 346 -4.71 -17.90 -6.80
N TYR A 347 -3.73 -17.34 -7.50
CA TYR A 347 -2.43 -17.01 -6.95
C TYR A 347 -2.19 -15.51 -7.09
N THR A 348 -1.84 -14.87 -6.00
CA THR A 348 -1.49 -13.45 -5.95
C THR A 348 -0.08 -13.31 -5.39
N ALA A 349 0.75 -12.50 -6.05
CA ALA A 349 2.06 -12.10 -5.55
C ALA A 349 2.15 -10.58 -5.52
N THR A 350 2.60 -10.04 -4.39
CA THR A 350 2.89 -8.62 -4.22
C THR A 350 4.37 -8.47 -3.92
N LEU A 351 5.05 -7.62 -4.68
CA LEU A 351 6.48 -7.33 -4.54
C LEU A 351 6.67 -5.85 -4.27
N GLY A 352 7.53 -5.51 -3.34
CA GLY A 352 7.87 -4.13 -2.99
C GLY A 352 9.37 -3.95 -2.85
N ILE A 353 9.86 -2.77 -3.26
CA ILE A 353 11.25 -2.35 -3.09
C ILE A 353 11.26 -0.98 -2.46
N THR A 354 11.93 -0.84 -1.32
CA THR A 354 12.07 0.42 -0.61
C THR A 354 13.54 0.82 -0.55
N ALA A 355 13.86 2.01 -1.03
CA ALA A 355 15.21 2.54 -0.99
C ALA A 355 15.59 3.02 0.42
N PRO A 356 16.86 2.87 0.84
CA PRO A 356 17.32 3.39 2.12
C PRO A 356 17.37 4.93 2.12
N PRO A 357 17.38 5.55 3.31
CA PRO A 357 17.66 6.98 3.45
C PRO A 357 19.09 7.30 3.00
N THR A 358 19.31 8.51 2.51
CA THR A 358 20.62 8.99 2.05
C THR A 358 20.95 10.38 2.59
N TYR A 359 22.24 10.69 2.74
CA TYR A 359 22.67 12.02 3.18
C TYR A 359 22.31 13.15 2.21
N ASP A 360 22.10 12.86 0.91
CA ASP A 360 21.80 13.87 -0.11
C ASP A 360 20.51 14.66 0.18
N LYS A 361 19.63 14.06 0.97
CA LYS A 361 18.36 14.68 1.38
C LYS A 361 18.41 15.32 2.76
N MET A 362 19.58 15.34 3.39
CA MET A 362 19.74 15.79 4.77
C MET A 362 20.80 16.89 4.86
N PHE A 363 20.50 17.97 5.58
CA PHE A 363 21.44 19.06 5.82
C PHE A 363 22.40 18.67 6.96
N ARG A 364 23.37 17.80 6.65
CA ARG A 364 24.39 17.33 7.61
C ARG A 364 25.79 17.62 7.08
N MET A 365 26.68 18.00 7.99
CA MET A 365 28.08 18.23 7.68
C MET A 365 28.74 16.94 7.18
N ASN A 366 29.56 17.04 6.16
CA ASN A 366 30.51 16.00 5.81
C ASN A 366 31.72 16.02 6.78
N SER A 367 32.65 15.09 6.61
CA SER A 367 33.82 15.02 7.50
C SER A 367 34.70 16.27 7.42
N ALA A 368 34.91 16.82 6.24
CA ALA A 368 35.71 18.03 6.07
C ALA A 368 35.08 19.22 6.80
N ASP A 369 33.78 19.48 6.53
CA ASP A 369 33.04 20.59 7.18
C ASP A 369 33.06 20.46 8.72
N ARG A 370 32.88 19.21 9.23
CA ARG A 370 32.88 18.95 10.68
C ARG A 370 34.27 19.24 11.30
N ILE A 371 35.33 18.81 10.63
CA ILE A 371 36.71 19.06 11.09
C ILE A 371 37.05 20.55 10.99
N ASP A 372 36.67 21.22 9.89
CA ASP A 372 36.88 22.67 9.73
C ASP A 372 36.15 23.48 10.79
N MET A 373 34.92 23.08 11.15
CA MET A 373 34.19 23.67 12.28
C MET A 373 34.96 23.50 13.61
N SER A 374 35.52 22.34 13.87
CA SER A 374 36.31 22.09 15.09
C SER A 374 37.58 22.96 15.13
N ILE A 375 38.27 23.12 14.00
CA ILE A 375 39.43 24.02 13.87
C ILE A 375 39.02 25.46 14.17
N GLU A 376 37.95 25.94 13.53
CA GLU A 376 37.46 27.31 13.75
C GLU A 376 37.04 27.55 15.20
N MET A 377 36.37 26.58 15.83
CA MET A 377 36.02 26.67 17.27
C MET A 377 37.26 26.82 18.15
N GLN A 378 38.29 26.03 17.88
CA GLN A 378 39.56 26.10 18.60
C GLN A 378 40.28 27.44 18.41
N GLU A 379 40.35 27.94 17.17
CA GLU A 379 40.95 29.25 16.83
C GLU A 379 40.22 30.42 17.49
N ARG A 380 38.90 30.33 17.63
CA ARG A 380 38.10 31.34 18.33
C ARG A 380 38.10 31.20 19.85
N GLY A 381 38.78 30.21 20.40
CA GLY A 381 38.84 29.96 21.85
C GLY A 381 37.50 29.47 22.43
N LEU A 382 36.60 28.90 21.57
CA LEU A 382 35.36 28.31 22.03
C LEU A 382 35.65 26.95 22.63
N SER A 383 35.07 26.66 23.80
CA SER A 383 35.16 25.35 24.45
C SER A 383 33.84 24.59 24.36
N PHE A 384 33.91 23.28 24.38
CA PHE A 384 32.75 22.41 24.50
C PHE A 384 32.18 22.31 25.94
N GLY A 385 32.42 23.33 26.77
CA GLY A 385 32.04 23.36 28.17
C GLY A 385 32.90 22.45 29.04
N SER A 386 32.31 21.83 30.05
CA SER A 386 33.00 20.89 30.96
C SER A 386 33.24 19.51 30.32
N TYR A 387 32.85 19.33 29.07
CA TYR A 387 33.04 18.11 28.34
C TYR A 387 34.51 17.92 27.99
N LYS A 388 35.13 16.86 28.51
CA LYS A 388 36.44 16.46 28.03
C LYS A 388 36.25 15.93 26.60
N PRO A 389 36.99 16.42 25.60
CA PRO A 389 36.96 15.84 24.28
C PRO A 389 37.24 14.35 24.40
N SER A 390 36.31 13.56 23.88
CA SER A 390 36.56 12.13 23.72
C SER A 390 37.71 11.97 22.72
N ASP A 391 38.47 10.90 22.86
CA ASP A 391 39.65 10.55 22.06
C ASP A 391 39.31 10.25 20.59
N ILE A 392 38.51 11.12 19.97
CA ILE A 392 37.99 10.99 18.60
C ILE A 392 38.04 12.33 17.85
N GLY A 393 38.09 12.24 16.54
CA GLY A 393 38.02 13.40 15.66
C GLY A 393 39.21 14.34 15.78
N TYR A 394 38.98 15.62 15.46
CA TYR A 394 39.99 16.66 15.55
C TYR A 394 40.44 16.90 17.01
N GLU A 395 39.48 16.91 17.89
CA GLU A 395 39.69 17.16 19.34
C GLU A 395 40.57 16.07 19.96
N GLY A 396 40.37 14.80 19.62
CA GLY A 396 41.21 13.68 20.04
C GLY A 396 42.63 13.79 19.47
N ALA A 397 42.76 14.05 18.16
CA ALA A 397 44.09 14.25 17.56
C ALA A 397 44.84 15.43 18.18
N LEU A 398 44.16 16.53 18.50
CA LEU A 398 44.75 17.70 19.17
C LEU A 398 45.18 17.35 20.58
N GLN A 399 44.44 16.53 21.30
CA GLN A 399 44.81 16.08 22.64
C GLN A 399 46.06 15.20 22.61
N HIS A 400 46.19 14.28 21.66
CA HIS A 400 47.41 13.49 21.46
C HIS A 400 48.61 14.36 21.14
N LEU A 401 48.45 15.44 20.35
CA LEU A 401 49.52 16.40 20.10
C LEU A 401 49.93 17.13 21.39
N TRP A 402 48.96 17.58 22.20
CA TRP A 402 49.24 18.27 23.46
C TRP A 402 49.91 17.36 24.52
N ASN A 403 49.50 16.10 24.55
CA ASN A 403 50.08 15.08 25.40
C ASN A 403 51.49 14.66 24.93
N LYS A 404 51.91 15.06 23.71
CA LYS A 404 53.15 14.63 23.04
C LYS A 404 53.16 13.14 22.63
N ASP A 405 51.99 12.53 22.48
CA ASP A 405 51.86 11.16 22.01
C ASP A 405 52.17 11.09 20.51
N ILE A 406 51.92 12.17 19.78
CA ILE A 406 52.21 12.36 18.36
C ILE A 406 52.94 13.69 18.12
N ASN A 407 53.73 13.77 17.05
CA ASN A 407 54.32 15.00 16.60
C ASN A 407 53.41 15.81 15.68
N TYR A 408 53.80 17.07 15.37
CA TYR A 408 52.99 17.98 14.58
C TYR A 408 52.69 17.47 13.15
N ASN A 409 53.62 16.79 12.50
CA ASN A 409 53.43 16.23 11.16
C ASN A 409 52.45 15.05 11.19
N GLU A 410 52.51 14.21 12.21
CA GLU A 410 51.55 13.12 12.45
C GLU A 410 50.17 13.68 12.72
N PHE A 411 50.03 14.73 13.51
CA PHE A 411 48.80 15.44 13.77
C PHE A 411 48.18 15.95 12.44
N LEU A 412 48.96 16.68 11.63
CA LEU A 412 48.47 17.15 10.31
C LEU A 412 48.04 16.01 9.40
N SER A 413 48.76 14.88 9.41
CA SER A 413 48.41 13.69 8.66
C SER A 413 47.07 13.08 9.13
N GLN A 414 46.87 12.99 10.44
CA GLN A 414 45.64 12.53 11.06
C GLN A 414 44.45 13.43 10.69
N VAL A 415 44.61 14.76 10.84
CA VAL A 415 43.57 15.74 10.47
C VAL A 415 43.19 15.62 8.99
N LYS A 416 44.19 15.45 8.11
CA LYS A 416 43.93 15.22 6.67
C LYS A 416 43.16 13.94 6.45
N THR A 417 43.50 12.85 7.11
CA THR A 417 42.78 11.57 7.01
C THR A 417 41.33 11.71 7.50
N LEU A 418 41.11 12.36 8.64
CA LEU A 418 39.79 12.61 9.20
C LEU A 418 38.90 13.41 8.25
N LYS A 419 39.43 14.43 7.56
CA LYS A 419 38.68 15.20 6.55
C LYS A 419 38.25 14.36 5.34
N GLN A 420 39.04 13.36 4.98
CA GLN A 420 38.80 12.50 3.81
C GLN A 420 37.90 11.28 4.10
N LEU A 421 37.74 10.91 5.34
CA LEU A 421 37.10 9.66 5.76
C LEU A 421 35.66 9.55 5.28
N ASN A 422 34.83 10.51 5.58
CA ASN A 422 33.46 10.68 5.13
C ASN A 422 32.57 9.43 5.23
N THR A 423 32.56 8.80 6.39
CA THR A 423 31.78 7.58 6.65
C THR A 423 30.31 7.79 6.29
N ASN A 424 29.75 6.88 5.49
CA ASN A 424 28.35 6.87 5.16
C ASN A 424 27.58 5.90 6.08
N TRP A 425 27.10 6.41 7.21
CA TRP A 425 26.39 5.60 8.20
C TRP A 425 25.09 5.02 7.64
N TYR A 426 24.42 5.72 6.68
CA TYR A 426 23.22 5.19 6.05
C TYR A 426 23.51 3.96 5.20
N ASP A 427 24.58 3.94 4.42
CA ASP A 427 24.94 2.75 3.62
C ASP A 427 25.39 1.56 4.50
N LEU A 428 25.87 1.84 5.72
CA LEU A 428 26.34 0.82 6.66
C LEU A 428 25.22 0.20 7.50
N LEU A 429 24.18 0.98 7.83
CA LEU A 429 23.12 0.59 8.76
C LEU A 429 21.78 0.35 8.07
N PHE A 430 21.67 0.73 6.79
CA PHE A 430 20.46 0.58 6.02
C PHE A 430 20.73 -0.15 4.71
N ARG A 431 19.71 -0.76 4.17
CA ARG A 431 19.76 -1.53 2.92
C ARG A 431 18.54 -1.22 2.06
N THR A 432 18.63 -1.50 0.77
CA THR A 432 17.43 -1.60 -0.04
C THR A 432 16.59 -2.76 0.49
N ALA A 433 15.39 -2.46 0.97
CA ALA A 433 14.48 -3.47 1.49
C ALA A 433 13.70 -4.10 0.34
N PHE A 434 13.62 -5.42 0.34
CA PHE A 434 12.79 -6.19 -0.57
C PHE A 434 11.69 -6.86 0.23
N THR A 435 10.45 -6.56 -0.11
CA THR A 435 9.28 -7.14 0.53
C THR A 435 8.51 -7.97 -0.49
N HIS A 436 8.05 -9.14 -0.08
CA HIS A 436 7.22 -9.97 -0.94
C HIS A 436 6.15 -10.71 -0.15
N GLN A 437 5.00 -10.86 -0.79
CA GLN A 437 3.88 -11.63 -0.27
C GLN A 437 3.35 -12.55 -1.36
N HIS A 438 3.06 -13.77 -1.00
CA HIS A 438 2.47 -14.78 -1.85
C HIS A 438 1.21 -15.33 -1.20
N SER A 439 0.14 -15.43 -1.95
CA SER A 439 -1.13 -15.99 -1.48
C SER A 439 -1.70 -16.94 -2.52
N VAL A 440 -2.02 -18.15 -2.12
CA VAL A 440 -2.74 -19.12 -2.93
C VAL A 440 -4.08 -19.35 -2.29
N SER A 441 -5.15 -19.26 -3.07
CA SER A 441 -6.50 -19.57 -2.57
C SER A 441 -7.27 -20.45 -3.54
N ILE A 442 -8.16 -21.26 -2.99
CA ILE A 442 -9.12 -22.06 -3.73
C ILE A 442 -10.52 -21.74 -3.23
N THR A 443 -11.42 -21.48 -4.15
CA THR A 443 -12.85 -21.25 -3.87
C THR A 443 -13.71 -22.10 -4.79
N GLY A 444 -14.80 -22.62 -4.27
CA GLY A 444 -15.73 -23.41 -5.04
C GLY A 444 -16.95 -23.79 -4.23
N GLY A 445 -17.85 -24.52 -4.88
CA GLY A 445 -19.05 -25.00 -4.19
C GLY A 445 -20.17 -25.38 -5.15
N ASN A 446 -21.27 -25.80 -4.55
CA ASN A 446 -22.53 -26.09 -5.20
C ASN A 446 -23.69 -25.51 -4.38
N GLU A 447 -24.93 -25.81 -4.72
CA GLU A 447 -26.12 -25.31 -4.02
C GLU A 447 -26.20 -25.71 -2.54
N ARG A 448 -25.52 -26.81 -2.15
CA ARG A 448 -25.55 -27.34 -0.77
C ARG A 448 -24.35 -26.91 0.06
N SER A 449 -23.16 -26.84 -0.55
CA SER A 449 -21.94 -26.55 0.18
C SER A 449 -21.02 -25.65 -0.62
N ASP A 450 -20.42 -24.68 0.04
CA ASP A 450 -19.37 -23.83 -0.51
C ASP A 450 -18.14 -23.86 0.41
N TYR A 451 -16.98 -23.62 -0.19
CA TYR A 451 -15.73 -23.60 0.55
C TYR A 451 -14.78 -22.53 0.01
N TYR A 452 -13.98 -22.00 0.91
CA TYR A 452 -12.84 -21.14 0.65
C TYR A 452 -11.65 -21.58 1.50
N MET A 453 -10.49 -21.74 0.88
CA MET A 453 -9.25 -22.06 1.58
C MET A 453 -8.13 -21.20 1.02
N SER A 454 -7.23 -20.72 1.88
CA SER A 454 -6.06 -19.95 1.47
C SER A 454 -4.85 -20.29 2.33
N VAL A 455 -3.68 -20.13 1.72
CA VAL A 455 -2.37 -20.15 2.37
C VAL A 455 -1.61 -18.92 1.90
N GLY A 456 -1.05 -18.19 2.84
CA GLY A 456 -0.27 -16.98 2.58
C GLY A 456 1.10 -17.04 3.24
N TYR A 457 2.09 -16.48 2.57
CA TYR A 457 3.44 -16.20 3.09
C TYR A 457 3.80 -14.74 2.79
N ALA A 458 4.38 -14.07 3.76
CA ALA A 458 4.89 -12.71 3.58
C ALA A 458 6.24 -12.57 4.29
N ASP A 459 7.21 -11.99 3.58
CA ASP A 459 8.48 -11.51 4.12
C ASP A 459 8.55 -10.00 3.90
N ASN A 460 8.58 -9.27 4.99
CA ASN A 460 8.63 -7.81 5.01
C ASN A 460 9.96 -7.37 5.62
N GLN A 461 10.96 -7.20 4.77
CA GLN A 461 12.26 -6.68 5.19
C GLN A 461 12.18 -5.19 5.44
N SER A 462 12.80 -4.73 6.53
CA SER A 462 13.02 -3.30 6.79
C SER A 462 14.22 -2.77 6.01
N VAL A 463 14.19 -1.47 5.76
CA VAL A 463 15.39 -0.76 5.29
C VAL A 463 16.50 -0.78 6.34
N THR A 464 16.19 -0.86 7.63
CA THR A 464 17.14 -1.04 8.71
C THR A 464 17.66 -2.48 8.71
N ILE A 465 18.98 -2.66 8.84
CA ILE A 465 19.57 -3.98 8.98
C ILE A 465 19.12 -4.62 10.31
N HIS A 466 19.11 -5.95 10.39
CA HIS A 466 18.63 -6.73 11.57
C HIS A 466 17.15 -6.52 11.92
N GLU A 467 16.36 -5.93 11.02
CA GLU A 467 14.93 -5.70 11.21
C GLU A 467 14.10 -6.33 10.09
N GLY A 468 12.99 -6.99 10.45
CA GLY A 468 12.09 -7.63 9.49
C GLY A 468 10.97 -8.42 10.15
N LEU A 469 9.98 -8.82 9.35
CA LEU A 469 8.82 -9.60 9.75
C LEU A 469 8.53 -10.69 8.72
N GLU A 470 8.54 -11.94 9.14
CA GLU A 470 8.05 -13.08 8.37
C GLU A 470 6.68 -13.51 8.91
N ARG A 471 5.75 -13.86 8.01
CA ARG A 471 4.40 -14.27 8.40
C ARG A 471 3.88 -15.38 7.50
N TYR A 472 3.28 -16.39 8.11
CA TYR A 472 2.54 -17.47 7.48
C TYR A 472 1.09 -17.43 7.93
N ASN A 473 0.15 -17.56 7.00
CA ASN A 473 -1.29 -17.54 7.27
C ASN A 473 -1.96 -18.74 6.62
N VAL A 474 -2.98 -19.25 7.28
CA VAL A 474 -3.90 -20.24 6.72
C VAL A 474 -5.32 -19.86 7.08
N LEU A 475 -6.24 -20.01 6.14
CA LEU A 475 -7.67 -19.87 6.36
C LEU A 475 -8.40 -20.99 5.63
N ALA A 476 -9.32 -21.65 6.30
CA ALA A 476 -10.22 -22.63 5.73
C ALA A 476 -11.64 -22.35 6.22
N ARG A 477 -12.57 -22.24 5.29
CA ARG A 477 -14.00 -22.03 5.57
C ARG A 477 -14.83 -22.97 4.73
N ILE A 478 -15.80 -23.58 5.35
CA ILE A 478 -16.83 -24.38 4.69
C ILE A 478 -18.19 -24.00 5.25
N ASN A 479 -19.17 -23.82 4.38
CA ASN A 479 -20.56 -23.67 4.74
C ASN A 479 -21.38 -24.77 4.09
N THR A 480 -22.30 -25.36 4.82
CA THR A 480 -23.11 -26.49 4.33
C THR A 480 -24.57 -26.31 4.74
N LYS A 481 -25.48 -26.40 3.79
CA LYS A 481 -26.92 -26.48 4.01
C LYS A 481 -27.29 -27.93 4.29
N ILE A 482 -27.57 -28.26 5.55
CA ILE A 482 -28.01 -29.60 5.97
C ILE A 482 -29.39 -29.88 5.35
N ASN A 483 -30.26 -28.89 5.39
CA ASN A 483 -31.56 -28.88 4.71
C ASN A 483 -31.92 -27.44 4.31
N ARG A 484 -33.15 -27.23 3.78
CA ARG A 484 -33.62 -25.89 3.35
C ARG A 484 -33.67 -24.85 4.48
N ASN A 485 -33.73 -25.31 5.72
CA ASN A 485 -33.94 -24.47 6.91
C ASN A 485 -32.71 -24.39 7.82
N LEU A 486 -31.70 -25.24 7.65
CA LEU A 486 -30.55 -25.36 8.55
C LEU A 486 -29.25 -25.27 7.75
N GLN A 487 -28.42 -24.31 8.10
CA GLN A 487 -27.08 -24.11 7.55
C GLN A 487 -26.05 -24.14 8.70
N LEU A 488 -24.97 -24.84 8.45
CA LEU A 488 -23.78 -24.88 9.32
C LEU A 488 -22.61 -24.28 8.58
N GLY A 489 -21.79 -23.52 9.30
CA GLY A 489 -20.51 -22.99 8.82
C GLY A 489 -19.41 -23.30 9.82
N LEU A 490 -18.25 -23.66 9.30
CA LEU A 490 -17.01 -23.81 10.07
C LEU A 490 -15.91 -22.98 9.41
N LYS A 491 -15.23 -22.16 10.23
CA LYS A 491 -14.02 -21.44 9.83
C LYS A 491 -12.90 -21.81 10.78
N VAL A 492 -11.75 -22.10 10.22
CA VAL A 492 -10.48 -22.24 10.93
C VAL A 492 -9.48 -21.30 10.28
N SER A 493 -8.86 -20.44 11.06
CA SER A 493 -7.76 -19.61 10.61
C SER A 493 -6.60 -19.70 11.59
N GLY A 494 -5.39 -19.55 11.09
CA GLY A 494 -4.18 -19.55 11.89
C GLY A 494 -3.11 -18.66 11.27
N ALA A 495 -2.24 -18.13 12.13
CA ALA A 495 -1.09 -17.35 11.72
C ALA A 495 0.12 -17.67 12.60
N LEU A 496 1.28 -17.68 11.95
CA LEU A 496 2.58 -17.69 12.61
C LEU A 496 3.35 -16.49 12.10
N SER A 497 3.92 -15.69 12.99
CA SER A 497 4.80 -14.58 12.58
C SER A 497 6.01 -14.50 13.48
N LYS A 498 7.12 -14.08 12.86
CA LYS A 498 8.39 -13.84 13.54
C LYS A 498 8.91 -12.46 13.14
N ALA A 499 9.01 -11.57 14.11
CA ALA A 499 9.59 -10.26 13.94
C ALA A 499 10.97 -10.20 14.62
N LYS A 500 11.93 -9.52 13.99
CA LYS A 500 13.25 -9.23 14.54
C LYS A 500 13.47 -7.72 14.55
N HIS A 501 14.06 -7.23 15.61
CA HIS A 501 14.36 -5.80 15.78
C HIS A 501 15.70 -5.62 16.48
N PRO A 502 16.37 -4.49 16.31
CA PRO A 502 17.47 -4.09 17.19
C PRO A 502 17.02 -4.05 18.67
N HIS A 503 17.95 -4.23 19.57
CA HIS A 503 17.68 -4.01 20.99
C HIS A 503 17.17 -2.59 21.24
N SER A 504 16.32 -2.38 22.25
CA SER A 504 15.66 -1.09 22.51
C SER A 504 16.65 0.06 22.83
N SER A 505 17.87 -0.27 23.27
CA SER A 505 18.96 0.71 23.49
C SER A 505 19.60 1.22 22.20
N ILE A 506 19.26 0.67 21.03
CA ILE A 506 19.88 1.00 19.74
C ILE A 506 18.84 1.60 18.81
N ASP A 507 19.09 2.82 18.36
CA ASP A 507 18.36 3.43 17.27
C ASP A 507 19.30 3.69 16.08
N PRO A 508 19.29 2.82 15.05
CA PRO A 508 20.19 2.98 13.90
C PRO A 508 19.96 4.28 13.12
N TYR A 509 18.72 4.78 13.09
CA TYR A 509 18.40 6.02 12.39
C TYR A 509 18.94 7.24 13.13
N GLU A 510 18.68 7.33 14.43
CA GLU A 510 19.20 8.39 15.28
C GLU A 510 20.73 8.38 15.29
N TYR A 511 21.32 7.19 15.35
CA TYR A 511 22.77 7.03 15.27
C TYR A 511 23.35 7.55 13.95
N ALA A 512 22.80 7.10 12.80
CA ALA A 512 23.25 7.54 11.48
C ALA A 512 23.08 9.05 11.28
N TYR A 513 22.02 9.61 11.85
CA TYR A 513 21.71 11.03 11.75
C TYR A 513 22.64 11.90 12.62
N ASN A 514 23.00 11.48 13.82
CA ASN A 514 23.73 12.28 14.80
C ASN A 514 25.25 12.01 14.83
N THR A 515 25.69 10.82 14.39
CA THR A 515 27.10 10.45 14.50
C THR A 515 27.93 11.14 13.42
N SER A 516 29.09 11.65 13.83
CA SER A 516 30.04 12.30 12.94
C SER A 516 30.53 11.37 11.84
N ARG A 517 30.56 11.86 10.62
CA ARG A 517 31.09 11.14 9.45
C ARG A 517 32.61 11.04 9.45
N ALA A 518 33.29 11.75 10.37
CA ALA A 518 34.73 11.65 10.63
C ALA A 518 35.11 10.49 11.55
N ILE A 519 34.14 9.69 12.01
CA ILE A 519 34.38 8.46 12.78
C ILE A 519 34.35 7.29 11.82
N PRO A 520 35.39 6.44 11.73
CA PRO A 520 35.37 5.26 10.88
C PRO A 520 34.55 4.12 11.51
N MET A 521 33.95 3.28 10.70
CA MET A 521 33.31 2.04 11.17
C MET A 521 34.35 0.96 11.49
N GLN A 522 35.43 0.93 10.71
CA GLN A 522 36.49 -0.05 10.80
C GLN A 522 37.87 0.61 10.76
N THR A 523 38.83 -0.06 11.37
CA THR A 523 40.24 0.29 11.27
C THR A 523 40.78 -0.03 9.86
N PRO A 524 41.96 0.45 9.47
CA PRO A 524 42.60 0.07 8.22
C PRO A 524 42.87 -1.43 8.08
N SER A 525 42.99 -2.18 9.18
CA SER A 525 43.12 -3.65 9.20
C SER A 525 41.80 -4.37 8.92
N GLY A 526 40.65 -3.67 8.97
CA GLY A 526 39.32 -4.25 8.76
C GLY A 526 38.59 -4.64 10.04
N ASP A 527 39.22 -4.45 11.20
CA ASP A 527 38.59 -4.69 12.49
C ASP A 527 37.60 -3.56 12.82
N LEU A 528 36.64 -3.82 13.71
CA LEU A 528 35.71 -2.78 14.15
C LEU A 528 36.45 -1.65 14.86
N HIS A 529 36.19 -0.41 14.50
CA HIS A 529 36.72 0.75 15.18
C HIS A 529 35.80 1.13 16.33
N PHE A 530 36.31 1.02 17.54
CA PHE A 530 35.61 1.44 18.74
C PHE A 530 36.05 2.86 19.13
N TYR A 531 35.10 3.67 19.55
CA TYR A 531 35.36 5.04 20.03
C TYR A 531 34.70 5.27 21.37
N ALA A 532 35.25 6.23 22.13
CA ALA A 532 34.74 6.54 23.46
C ALA A 532 33.32 7.10 23.43
N HIS A 533 32.43 6.47 24.18
CA HIS A 533 31.04 6.87 24.35
C HIS A 533 30.72 6.96 25.85
N GLU A 534 29.81 7.86 26.22
CA GLU A 534 29.45 8.01 27.64
C GLU A 534 28.76 6.76 28.17
N ALA A 535 29.17 6.31 29.35
CA ALA A 535 28.52 5.22 30.06
C ALA A 535 28.36 5.62 31.54
N GLY A 536 27.10 5.89 31.91
CA GLY A 536 26.76 6.17 33.30
C GLY A 536 27.42 7.40 33.90
N TYR A 537 27.60 7.40 35.22
CA TYR A 537 27.89 8.57 36.07
C TYR A 537 29.36 9.04 36.05
N ASN A 538 30.16 9.01 35.18
CA ASN A 538 31.55 9.48 35.04
C ASN A 538 32.45 8.50 34.25
N GLY A 539 31.84 7.60 33.48
CA GLY A 539 32.61 6.65 32.69
C GLY A 539 32.48 6.87 31.20
N THR A 540 33.50 6.53 30.44
CA THR A 540 33.46 6.34 29.02
C THR A 540 33.76 4.89 28.72
N LEU A 541 32.96 4.27 27.90
CA LEU A 541 33.21 2.94 27.35
C LEU A 541 33.34 3.04 25.83
N MET A 542 34.07 2.11 25.29
CA MET A 542 34.26 2.04 23.84
C MET A 542 32.99 1.52 23.16
N TYR A 543 32.57 2.15 22.07
CA TYR A 543 31.33 1.86 21.36
C TYR A 543 31.56 1.62 19.88
N ASN A 544 30.84 0.68 19.34
CA ASN A 544 30.69 0.50 17.90
C ASN A 544 29.28 -0.06 17.61
N ILE A 545 28.47 0.65 16.82
CA ILE A 545 27.08 0.27 16.57
C ILE A 545 26.93 -1.11 15.90
N LYS A 546 27.87 -1.51 15.04
CA LYS A 546 27.83 -2.84 14.41
C LYS A 546 28.07 -3.95 15.42
N ASN A 547 28.94 -3.70 16.40
CA ASN A 547 29.11 -4.60 17.53
C ASN A 547 27.80 -4.75 18.29
N GLU A 548 27.14 -3.66 18.62
CA GLU A 548 25.87 -3.67 19.34
C GLU A 548 24.78 -4.46 18.61
N LEU A 549 24.63 -4.22 17.31
CA LEU A 549 23.66 -4.93 16.48
C LEU A 549 23.94 -6.44 16.37
N ASN A 550 25.19 -6.87 16.56
CA ASN A 550 25.57 -8.27 16.53
C ASN A 550 25.42 -8.96 17.89
N HIS A 551 25.57 -8.20 18.98
CA HIS A 551 25.63 -8.71 20.36
C HIS A 551 24.40 -8.38 21.19
N SER A 552 23.34 -7.87 20.54
CA SER A 552 22.03 -7.64 21.16
C SER A 552 20.90 -7.69 20.15
N GLY A 553 19.68 -7.91 20.61
CA GLY A 553 18.53 -7.99 19.74
C GLY A 553 17.22 -8.17 20.48
N ASN A 554 16.15 -8.10 19.70
CA ASN A 554 14.79 -8.38 20.14
C ASN A 554 14.09 -9.23 19.08
N SER A 555 13.45 -10.33 19.48
CA SER A 555 12.60 -11.14 18.60
C SER A 555 11.22 -11.32 19.21
N ILE A 556 10.21 -11.29 18.37
CA ILE A 556 8.81 -11.50 18.75
C ILE A 556 8.25 -12.60 17.87
N ASP A 557 7.92 -13.72 18.50
CA ASP A 557 7.27 -14.86 17.87
C ASP A 557 5.78 -14.85 18.26
N ASN A 558 4.89 -14.77 17.28
CA ASN A 558 3.45 -14.80 17.51
C ASN A 558 2.83 -15.99 16.79
N SER A 559 1.96 -16.70 17.49
CA SER A 559 1.14 -17.78 16.94
C SER A 559 -0.31 -17.61 17.34
N SER A 560 -1.23 -17.70 16.39
CA SER A 560 -2.66 -17.62 16.65
C SER A 560 -3.44 -18.69 15.92
N ILE A 561 -4.52 -19.14 16.53
CA ILE A 561 -5.52 -20.02 15.94
C ILE A 561 -6.91 -19.55 16.33
N ASP A 562 -7.78 -19.43 15.34
CA ASP A 562 -9.18 -19.07 15.48
C ASP A 562 -10.06 -20.15 14.88
N VAL A 563 -11.02 -20.61 15.65
CA VAL A 563 -12.05 -21.55 15.20
C VAL A 563 -13.41 -20.91 15.42
N THR A 564 -14.22 -20.83 14.37
CA THR A 564 -15.57 -20.30 14.46
C THR A 564 -16.56 -21.26 13.84
N ALA A 565 -17.56 -21.67 14.61
CA ALA A 565 -18.68 -22.45 14.15
C ALA A 565 -19.95 -21.60 14.14
N ASN A 566 -20.65 -21.61 13.02
CA ASN A 566 -21.88 -20.85 12.80
C ASN A 566 -23.02 -21.81 12.54
N LEU A 567 -24.14 -21.58 13.22
CA LEU A 567 -25.40 -22.26 12.97
C LEU A 567 -26.44 -21.20 12.59
N ASP A 568 -27.12 -21.42 11.48
CA ASP A 568 -28.26 -20.61 11.04
C ASP A 568 -29.45 -21.52 10.80
N TRP A 569 -30.51 -21.30 11.56
CA TRP A 569 -31.70 -22.12 11.54
C TRP A 569 -32.96 -21.27 11.34
N LYS A 570 -33.60 -21.44 10.20
CA LYS A 570 -34.91 -20.89 9.90
C LYS A 570 -35.98 -21.80 10.54
N VAL A 571 -36.31 -21.53 11.80
CA VAL A 571 -37.25 -22.36 12.58
C VAL A 571 -38.64 -22.32 11.97
N ALA A 572 -39.10 -21.14 11.55
CA ALA A 572 -40.36 -20.90 10.86
C ALA A 572 -40.17 -19.75 9.85
N SER A 573 -41.18 -19.47 9.01
CA SER A 573 -41.12 -18.34 8.07
C SER A 573 -40.91 -16.99 8.73
N TRP A 574 -41.36 -16.83 9.96
CA TRP A 574 -41.30 -15.62 10.77
C TRP A 574 -40.24 -15.68 11.88
N MET A 575 -39.50 -16.81 12.05
CA MET A 575 -38.54 -17.03 13.15
C MET A 575 -37.24 -17.61 12.64
N ARG A 576 -36.14 -16.90 12.91
CA ARG A 576 -34.77 -17.35 12.59
C ARG A 576 -33.92 -17.33 13.87
N PHE A 577 -33.23 -18.43 14.11
CA PHE A 577 -32.24 -18.57 15.17
C PHE A 577 -30.85 -18.67 14.56
N SER A 578 -29.91 -17.88 15.05
CA SER A 578 -28.51 -17.98 14.68
C SER A 578 -27.63 -18.06 15.91
N SER A 579 -26.62 -18.93 15.85
CA SER A 579 -25.65 -19.13 16.93
C SER A 579 -24.23 -19.11 16.35
N ILE A 580 -23.34 -18.40 17.03
CA ILE A 580 -21.91 -18.34 16.69
C ILE A 580 -21.13 -18.79 17.92
N LEU A 581 -20.31 -19.80 17.75
CA LEU A 581 -19.33 -20.27 18.73
C LEU A 581 -17.94 -19.97 18.20
N GLY A 582 -17.16 -19.17 18.92
CA GLY A 582 -15.79 -18.80 18.59
C GLY A 582 -14.82 -19.24 19.67
N LEU A 583 -13.67 -19.76 19.26
CA LEU A 583 -12.50 -20.00 20.08
C LEU A 583 -11.34 -19.24 19.43
N ASN A 584 -10.70 -18.38 20.18
CA ASN A 584 -9.43 -17.76 19.81
C ASN A 584 -8.36 -18.18 20.82
N ARG A 585 -7.20 -18.56 20.34
CA ARG A 585 -6.01 -18.78 21.15
C ARG A 585 -4.81 -18.13 20.48
N SER A 586 -4.15 -17.26 21.20
CA SER A 586 -2.89 -16.63 20.76
C SER A 586 -1.79 -16.85 21.80
N ASN A 587 -0.56 -16.92 21.31
CA ASN A 587 0.64 -16.98 22.13
C ASN A 587 1.67 -16.03 21.51
N VAL A 588 2.12 -15.08 22.30
CA VAL A 588 3.18 -14.13 21.93
C VAL A 588 4.37 -14.39 22.85
N SER A 589 5.50 -14.69 22.26
CA SER A 589 6.78 -14.83 22.94
C SER A 589 7.73 -13.73 22.48
N GLN A 590 8.16 -12.90 23.39
CA GLN A 590 9.17 -11.88 23.14
C GLN A 590 10.44 -12.27 23.86
N GLU A 591 11.55 -12.20 23.14
CA GLU A 591 12.89 -12.39 23.66
C GLU A 591 13.73 -11.17 23.37
N THR A 592 14.17 -10.47 24.41
CA THR A 592 15.12 -9.36 24.31
C THR A 592 16.43 -9.83 24.96
N TRP A 593 17.53 -9.71 24.25
CA TRP A 593 18.82 -10.20 24.69
C TRP A 593 19.95 -9.22 24.40
N ALA A 594 20.94 -9.24 25.28
CA ALA A 594 22.20 -8.57 25.09
C ALA A 594 23.29 -9.42 25.76
N ASP A 595 24.30 -9.81 25.02
CA ASP A 595 25.40 -10.61 25.55
C ASP A 595 26.46 -9.73 26.21
N GLU A 596 27.44 -10.35 26.82
CA GLU A 596 28.50 -9.66 27.59
C GLU A 596 29.45 -8.82 26.74
N GLN A 597 29.42 -8.95 25.40
CA GLN A 597 30.22 -8.17 24.48
C GLN A 597 29.49 -6.90 24.01
N SER A 598 28.25 -6.69 24.43
CA SER A 598 27.51 -5.48 24.10
C SER A 598 27.93 -4.30 24.97
N TYR A 599 27.85 -3.10 24.39
CA TYR A 599 28.02 -1.86 25.15
C TYR A 599 26.95 -1.72 26.25
N TYR A 600 25.70 -2.15 25.93
CA TYR A 600 24.61 -2.12 26.90
C TYR A 600 24.99 -2.84 28.20
N ILE A 601 25.49 -4.07 28.12
CA ILE A 601 25.94 -4.83 29.28
C ILE A 601 27.19 -4.25 29.90
N SER A 602 28.12 -3.81 29.07
CA SER A 602 29.37 -3.15 29.56
C SER A 602 29.04 -1.87 30.33
N SER A 603 28.03 -1.10 29.92
CA SER A 603 27.59 0.11 30.61
C SER A 603 26.97 -0.20 31.98
N MET A 604 26.24 -1.28 32.12
CA MET A 604 25.71 -1.75 33.40
C MET A 604 26.83 -2.17 34.35
N ARG A 605 27.88 -2.79 33.83
CA ARG A 605 29.06 -3.21 34.57
C ARG A 605 30.05 -2.09 34.82
N GLN A 606 30.00 -1.03 34.05
CA GLN A 606 31.04 -0.01 33.97
C GLN A 606 32.43 -0.61 33.65
N SER A 607 32.46 -1.63 32.82
CA SER A 607 33.61 -2.45 32.47
C SER A 607 33.72 -2.61 30.94
N PRO A 608 34.93 -2.72 30.36
CA PRO A 608 35.12 -2.96 28.94
C PRO A 608 34.41 -4.24 28.41
N TYR A 609 34.19 -4.29 27.10
CA TYR A 609 33.56 -5.40 26.41
C TYR A 609 34.15 -6.76 26.73
N GLY A 610 33.30 -7.73 26.97
CA GLY A 610 33.69 -9.12 27.19
C GLY A 610 34.56 -9.36 28.44
N VAL A 611 34.83 -8.34 29.21
CA VAL A 611 35.59 -8.45 30.44
C VAL A 611 34.61 -8.56 31.60
N ALA A 612 34.51 -9.73 32.19
CA ALA A 612 33.85 -9.87 33.48
C ALA A 612 34.58 -8.98 34.50
N LEU A 613 33.84 -8.38 35.43
CA LEU A 613 34.48 -7.68 36.54
C LEU A 613 35.44 -8.64 37.22
N PRO A 614 36.68 -8.24 37.47
CA PRO A 614 37.63 -9.11 38.17
C PRO A 614 37.02 -9.55 39.48
N ASN A 615 37.26 -10.82 39.85
CA ASN A 615 36.88 -11.33 41.15
C ASN A 615 37.35 -10.32 42.20
N PRO A 616 36.49 -9.92 43.15
CA PRO A 616 36.86 -8.91 44.12
C PRO A 616 38.09 -9.37 44.86
N THR A 617 39.17 -8.69 44.65
CA THR A 617 40.25 -8.69 45.65
C THR A 617 39.68 -8.11 46.93
N GLU A 618 40.18 -8.52 48.09
CA GLU A 618 39.66 -8.20 49.43
C GLU A 618 39.27 -6.71 49.67
N ASN A 619 39.66 -5.79 48.79
CA ASN A 619 39.32 -4.37 48.83
C ASN A 619 38.30 -3.89 47.78
N SER A 620 37.74 -4.75 46.94
CA SER A 620 36.83 -4.35 45.84
C SER A 620 35.35 -4.72 46.06
N ASN A 621 34.94 -4.85 47.32
CA ASN A 621 33.54 -5.11 47.71
C ASN A 621 32.51 -4.10 47.17
N PHE A 622 32.95 -3.01 46.56
CA PHE A 622 32.06 -2.00 46.04
C PHE A 622 31.46 -2.41 44.69
N ALA A 623 32.22 -2.97 43.77
CA ALA A 623 31.76 -3.32 42.43
C ALA A 623 30.77 -4.50 42.47
N GLU A 624 31.00 -5.54 43.26
CA GLU A 624 30.06 -6.66 43.42
C GLU A 624 28.75 -6.28 44.11
N ARG A 625 28.81 -5.38 45.08
CA ARG A 625 27.62 -4.94 45.81
C ARG A 625 26.70 -4.02 45.00
N TYR A 626 27.25 -3.32 44.00
CA TYR A 626 26.53 -2.30 43.26
C TYR A 626 26.42 -2.57 41.76
N CYS A 627 27.05 -3.63 41.25
CA CYS A 627 26.85 -4.06 39.86
C CYS A 627 25.69 -5.05 39.78
N LEU A 628 24.66 -4.65 39.02
CA LEU A 628 23.45 -5.46 38.81
C LEU A 628 23.72 -6.73 38.00
N LEU A 629 24.79 -6.75 37.19
CA LEU A 629 25.14 -7.84 36.30
C LEU A 629 26.65 -8.06 36.23
N PRO A 630 27.25 -8.74 37.22
CA PRO A 630 28.71 -8.85 37.32
C PRO A 630 29.35 -9.74 36.23
N TYR A 631 28.62 -10.66 35.63
CA TYR A 631 29.08 -11.53 34.55
C TYR A 631 27.91 -12.00 33.68
N GLY A 632 28.19 -12.50 32.47
CA GLY A 632 27.19 -12.97 31.49
C GLY A 632 26.46 -11.83 30.80
N GLY A 633 25.39 -12.11 30.09
CA GLY A 633 24.52 -11.16 29.43
C GLY A 633 23.13 -11.11 30.08
N GLU A 634 22.23 -10.37 29.49
CA GLU A 634 20.83 -10.28 29.84
C GLU A 634 19.97 -11.00 28.83
N LEU A 635 19.05 -11.82 29.27
CA LEU A 635 17.99 -12.42 28.47
C LEU A 635 16.66 -12.18 29.17
N MET A 636 15.83 -11.36 28.58
CA MET A 636 14.48 -11.09 29.06
C MET A 636 13.49 -11.82 28.15
N THR A 637 12.67 -12.68 28.74
CA THR A 637 11.62 -13.39 28.01
C THR A 637 10.25 -13.02 28.56
N THR A 638 9.34 -12.64 27.68
CA THR A 638 7.95 -12.37 28.00
C THR A 638 7.07 -13.28 27.19
N ASN A 639 6.31 -14.16 27.86
CA ASN A 639 5.39 -15.08 27.22
C ASN A 639 3.96 -14.76 27.63
N THR A 640 3.15 -14.32 26.68
CA THR A 640 1.74 -14.02 26.88
C THR A 640 0.88 -15.03 26.14
N ARG A 641 0.00 -15.69 26.85
CA ARG A 641 -0.99 -16.62 26.28
C ARG A 641 -2.38 -16.09 26.54
N HIS A 642 -3.12 -15.91 25.47
CA HIS A 642 -4.50 -15.47 25.54
C HIS A 642 -5.41 -16.57 24.98
N THR A 643 -6.53 -16.82 25.66
CA THR A 643 -7.57 -17.73 25.16
C THR A 643 -8.92 -17.10 25.44
N SER A 644 -9.70 -16.91 24.39
CA SER A 644 -11.05 -16.37 24.51
C SER A 644 -12.09 -17.28 23.89
N TYR A 645 -13.25 -17.30 24.49
CA TYR A 645 -14.42 -18.03 24.02
C TYR A 645 -15.55 -17.05 23.79
N THR A 646 -16.17 -17.13 22.63
CA THR A 646 -17.34 -16.34 22.30
C THR A 646 -18.51 -17.27 21.98
N TRP A 647 -19.59 -17.13 22.71
CA TRP A 647 -20.83 -17.81 22.37
C TRP A 647 -21.95 -16.79 22.28
N ARG A 648 -22.49 -16.65 21.07
CA ARG A 648 -23.51 -15.67 20.78
C ARG A 648 -24.72 -16.32 20.13
N ASN A 649 -25.89 -16.00 20.65
CA ASN A 649 -27.16 -16.46 20.13
C ASN A 649 -28.02 -15.26 19.74
N ASN A 650 -28.66 -15.35 18.60
CA ASN A 650 -29.59 -14.32 18.11
C ASN A 650 -30.90 -14.99 17.67
N LEU A 651 -32.01 -14.48 18.15
CA LEU A 651 -33.35 -14.87 17.75
C LEU A 651 -34.01 -13.69 17.05
N SER A 652 -34.30 -13.85 15.77
CA SER A 652 -34.99 -12.83 14.96
C SER A 652 -36.42 -13.25 14.71
N LEU A 653 -37.36 -12.39 15.07
CA LEU A 653 -38.79 -12.53 14.81
C LEU A 653 -39.23 -11.47 13.80
N ILE A 654 -39.71 -11.90 12.65
CA ILE A 654 -40.12 -11.00 11.57
C ILE A 654 -41.57 -11.35 11.22
N HIS A 655 -42.50 -10.45 11.54
CA HIS A 655 -43.92 -10.60 11.20
C HIS A 655 -44.41 -9.33 10.49
N SER A 656 -44.98 -9.48 9.32
CA SER A 656 -45.69 -8.39 8.63
C SER A 656 -47.13 -8.38 9.09
N PHE A 657 -47.54 -7.32 9.77
CA PHE A 657 -48.95 -7.05 10.02
C PHE A 657 -49.51 -6.45 8.72
N GLY A 658 -50.45 -7.17 8.09
CA GLY A 658 -51.16 -6.72 6.91
C GLY A 658 -52.07 -5.54 7.16
#